data_99e6adf5bba2a8a4df8ee2fcca746402
#
_entry.id   99e6adf5bba2a8a4df8ee2fcca746402
#
_cell.length_a   1.000
_cell.length_b   1.000
_cell.length_c   1.000
_cell.angle_alpha   90.00
_cell.angle_beta   90.00
_cell.angle_gamma   90.00
#
_symmetry.space_group_name_H-M   'P 1'
#
loop_
_entity.id
_entity.type
_entity.pdbx_description
1 polymer ?
#
loop_
_entity_poly.entity_id
_entity_poly.type
_entity_poly.pdbx_seq_one_letter_code
_entity_poly.pdbx_strand_id
1 'polypeptide(L)'
;MDWDPVQRTLAVVGWAGTAQPQAFITSLRVLLDGQSIYHGPRWQHEERDDVVRATGRPDWRGSGYRIIAPVPASLACSDCTVRVIARTGDGHAIELAAGPSLKGPSIAPAALRGWHAWLLLALLALPLVTLACRRCSPLALAGATAVAFVALVASGTTGSSLPLLLQGAAVVQGDAPVWLGQARPIRSDEWEVITPMALAQQAHEPRFPVVNHNLGAGGQNMLVIGMTGVPVAHVSALARPATWGFFMLPLPQALAWYGWLPFFACFAALWWLIGRIASIGWRPAAALAAALSWSAYAMAFSGWPAYLLFFGVAGLSCAMHALRTERMWAGALSGAGLGLAVAGYVLVLYPAWQVSLGYLLAAVAVGWAWQARGTLRRGGAQALALLMAVLIAVGLLGAWWHDAAATVHAIEATVYPGQRAANVGGDIDPWYLIKGLLSVSTMYQTPPLMDASDAGSNLWLFIPLAVLLAWRLITRRAVGALGLAVALYLLAAFIYMVFGIPEPLARASLWGRVLTYRMDLALGLAQVLLLAILWERAAPPPRPVAAAALMLALVAALWSWRQLPVPLAGALSPAAVALSTLVWALLAWWLTRGEFARATALFTVWTLAIALPFQPLVGAPQALTLAPALAAHLPPGSRVAVLGDRRWSLLLPATGTAVVNAVHYAPPAMLWRRLDPDDRQQAVHNRYQRLLLRLQTLTPDAPPYEMTSPRLDEVVLTLDPARFDFRLLQASHVLAAPQDTPALQANPALREETRGAQWVLWALH
;
A
#
# COMPACT_ATOMS: atom_id res chain seq x y z
N MET A 1 23.51 15.85 1.70
CA MET A 1 23.44 14.44 2.08
C MET A 1 22.23 14.26 2.94
N ASP A 2 21.44 13.25 2.66
CA ASP A 2 20.22 12.95 3.41
C ASP A 2 20.25 11.49 3.82
N TRP A 3 20.13 11.25 5.13
CA TRP A 3 20.15 9.92 5.71
C TRP A 3 18.73 9.53 6.08
N ASP A 4 18.23 8.47 5.43
CA ASP A 4 17.00 7.83 5.84
C ASP A 4 17.32 6.65 6.77
N PRO A 5 17.19 6.84 8.10
CA PRO A 5 17.50 5.80 9.07
C PRO A 5 16.53 4.63 9.00
N VAL A 6 15.38 4.84 8.39
CA VAL A 6 14.29 3.89 8.27
C VAL A 6 14.52 2.95 7.11
N GLN A 7 14.80 3.50 5.94
CA GLN A 7 15.18 2.73 4.76
C GLN A 7 16.61 2.23 4.83
N ARG A 8 17.40 2.73 5.81
CA ARG A 8 18.84 2.57 5.86
C ARG A 8 19.49 2.92 4.53
N THR A 9 19.03 4.01 3.91
CA THR A 9 19.57 4.52 2.66
C THR A 9 20.20 5.88 2.89
N LEU A 10 21.37 6.08 2.29
CA LEU A 10 22.06 7.35 2.25
C LEU A 10 21.86 7.97 0.86
N ALA A 11 21.15 9.08 0.80
CA ALA A 11 21.07 9.90 -0.39
C ALA A 11 22.21 10.91 -0.40
N VAL A 12 23.10 10.77 -1.35
CA VAL A 12 24.24 11.68 -1.57
C VAL A 12 23.98 12.49 -2.83
N VAL A 13 23.86 13.80 -2.67
CA VAL A 13 23.64 14.75 -3.78
C VAL A 13 24.83 15.68 -3.81
N GLY A 14 25.40 15.89 -4.98
CA GLY A 14 26.55 16.76 -5.17
C GLY A 14 26.79 17.06 -6.64
N TRP A 15 27.96 17.58 -6.92
CA TRP A 15 28.44 17.75 -8.29
C TRP A 15 29.91 17.33 -8.38
N ALA A 16 30.31 16.89 -9.57
CA ALA A 16 31.66 16.51 -9.86
C ALA A 16 32.02 17.00 -11.28
N GLY A 17 33.07 17.77 -11.37
CA GLY A 17 33.61 18.27 -12.62
C GLY A 17 35.14 18.21 -12.62
N THR A 18 35.73 18.10 -13.80
CA THR A 18 37.18 18.08 -13.98
C THR A 18 37.63 19.38 -14.62
N ALA A 19 38.78 19.88 -14.21
CA ALA A 19 39.37 21.07 -14.79
C ALA A 19 39.86 20.83 -16.26
N GLN A 20 40.10 19.56 -16.61
CA GLN A 20 40.57 19.20 -17.96
C GLN A 20 39.37 18.90 -18.89
N PRO A 21 39.29 19.52 -20.06
CA PRO A 21 38.13 19.42 -20.98
C PRO A 21 37.84 18.00 -21.51
N GLN A 22 38.82 17.09 -21.44
CA GLN A 22 38.71 15.72 -21.94
C GLN A 22 38.57 14.65 -20.86
N ALA A 23 38.67 15.01 -19.58
CA ALA A 23 38.51 14.07 -18.46
C ALA A 23 37.07 14.11 -17.97
N PHE A 24 36.36 13.02 -18.14
CA PHE A 24 35.00 12.84 -17.61
C PHE A 24 34.99 11.89 -16.41
N ILE A 25 34.00 12.04 -15.54
CA ILE A 25 33.83 11.15 -14.40
C ILE A 25 33.29 9.80 -14.89
N THR A 26 34.04 8.74 -14.63
CA THR A 26 33.70 7.37 -15.06
C THR A 26 32.99 6.56 -14.00
N SER A 27 33.28 6.82 -12.71
CA SER A 27 32.59 6.16 -11.60
C SER A 27 32.59 7.02 -10.34
N LEU A 28 31.58 6.80 -9.51
CA LEU A 28 31.48 7.36 -8.17
C LEU A 28 31.51 6.22 -7.14
N ARG A 29 32.18 6.46 -6.02
CA ARG A 29 32.26 5.55 -4.89
C ARG A 29 31.85 6.30 -3.63
N VAL A 30 30.87 5.78 -2.89
CA VAL A 30 30.48 6.31 -1.59
C VAL A 30 31.00 5.37 -0.53
N LEU A 31 31.78 5.92 0.39
CA LEU A 31 32.31 5.21 1.56
C LEU A 31 31.59 5.72 2.81
N LEU A 32 31.23 4.79 3.69
CA LEU A 32 30.70 5.07 5.01
C LEU A 32 31.63 4.40 6.02
N ASP A 33 32.33 5.20 6.85
CA ASP A 33 33.42 4.76 7.74
C ASP A 33 34.46 3.88 7.04
N GLY A 34 34.85 4.27 5.82
CA GLY A 34 35.79 3.53 5.01
C GLY A 34 35.21 2.32 4.27
N GLN A 35 34.02 1.85 4.61
CA GLN A 35 33.36 0.75 3.91
C GLN A 35 32.58 1.27 2.67
N SER A 36 32.79 0.66 1.52
CA SER A 36 32.10 1.04 0.28
C SER A 36 30.66 0.58 0.31
N ILE A 37 29.73 1.54 0.33
CA ILE A 37 28.27 1.29 0.25
C ILE A 37 27.74 1.49 -1.15
N TYR A 38 28.47 2.19 -2.01
CA TYR A 38 28.18 2.35 -3.42
C TYR A 38 29.46 2.40 -4.23
N HIS A 39 29.49 1.73 -5.38
CA HIS A 39 30.55 1.85 -6.37
C HIS A 39 29.99 1.52 -7.76
N GLY A 40 30.01 2.48 -8.67
CA GLY A 40 29.53 2.23 -10.02
C GLY A 40 29.59 3.45 -10.95
N PRO A 41 29.41 3.21 -12.26
CA PRO A 41 29.37 4.24 -13.26
C PRO A 41 27.99 4.84 -13.47
N ARG A 42 27.00 4.49 -12.68
CA ARG A 42 25.59 4.86 -12.87
C ARG A 42 25.08 5.64 -11.68
N TRP A 43 24.70 6.88 -11.89
CA TRP A 43 24.03 7.75 -10.94
C TRP A 43 22.94 8.54 -11.66
N GLN A 44 22.00 9.09 -10.93
CA GLN A 44 21.04 10.03 -11.49
C GLN A 44 21.74 11.35 -11.73
N HIS A 45 21.77 11.80 -12.98
CA HIS A 45 22.30 13.11 -13.35
C HIS A 45 21.33 14.21 -12.93
N GLU A 46 21.86 15.27 -12.34
CA GLU A 46 21.08 16.47 -11.99
C GLU A 46 21.69 17.69 -12.72
N GLU A 47 20.84 18.53 -13.27
CA GLU A 47 21.26 19.82 -13.81
C GLU A 47 21.60 20.77 -12.66
N ARG A 48 22.73 21.43 -12.75
CA ARG A 48 23.30 22.29 -11.72
C ARG A 48 23.60 23.69 -12.28
N ASP A 49 22.54 24.44 -12.51
CA ASP A 49 22.66 25.86 -12.94
C ASP A 49 23.34 26.74 -11.88
N ASP A 50 23.27 26.34 -10.60
CA ASP A 50 24.01 26.98 -9.50
C ASP A 50 25.53 26.82 -9.68
N VAL A 51 25.99 25.65 -10.11
CA VAL A 51 27.41 25.38 -10.38
C VAL A 51 27.88 26.17 -11.60
N VAL A 52 27.07 26.23 -12.68
CA VAL A 52 27.38 27.05 -13.86
C VAL A 52 27.53 28.52 -13.49
N ARG A 53 26.61 29.05 -12.68
CA ARG A 53 26.69 30.44 -12.21
C ARG A 53 27.90 30.69 -11.33
N ALA A 54 28.24 29.76 -10.46
CA ALA A 54 29.37 29.93 -9.53
C ALA A 54 30.75 29.77 -10.22
N THR A 55 30.82 28.95 -11.27
CA THR A 55 32.10 28.61 -11.93
C THR A 55 32.30 29.29 -13.29
N GLY A 56 31.24 29.84 -13.86
CA GLY A 56 31.27 30.41 -15.24
C GLY A 56 31.42 29.36 -16.34
N ARG A 57 31.19 28.04 -16.02
CA ARG A 57 31.39 26.93 -16.95
C ARG A 57 30.08 26.26 -17.35
N PRO A 58 29.54 26.59 -18.55
CA PRO A 58 28.31 26.01 -19.08
C PRO A 58 28.36 24.48 -19.26
N ASP A 59 29.56 23.96 -19.58
CA ASP A 59 29.84 22.52 -19.70
C ASP A 59 29.62 21.72 -18.40
N TRP A 60 29.57 22.39 -17.25
CA TRP A 60 29.29 21.78 -15.97
C TRP A 60 27.81 21.76 -15.56
N ARG A 61 26.89 22.15 -16.43
CA ARG A 61 25.45 22.08 -16.17
C ARG A 61 25.01 20.65 -15.79
N GLY A 62 25.48 19.64 -16.50
CA GLY A 62 25.20 18.22 -16.24
C GLY A 62 26.12 17.55 -15.21
N SER A 63 26.89 18.30 -14.41
CA SER A 63 27.85 17.76 -13.45
C SER A 63 27.23 17.26 -12.15
N GLY A 64 25.92 17.48 -11.93
CA GLY A 64 25.21 17.04 -10.74
C GLY A 64 25.04 15.52 -10.69
N TYR A 65 25.10 14.98 -9.48
CA TYR A 65 24.79 13.57 -9.22
C TYR A 65 23.92 13.41 -8.01
N ARG A 66 23.01 12.44 -8.09
CA ARG A 66 22.27 11.90 -6.96
C ARG A 66 22.49 10.39 -6.88
N ILE A 67 22.97 9.92 -5.74
CA ILE A 67 23.18 8.50 -5.43
C ILE A 67 22.35 8.18 -4.22
N ILE A 68 21.55 7.11 -4.30
CA ILE A 68 20.85 6.53 -3.16
C ILE A 68 21.51 5.17 -2.89
N ALA A 69 22.27 5.09 -1.81
CA ALA A 69 23.04 3.91 -1.46
C ALA A 69 22.41 3.20 -0.24
N PRO A 70 22.14 1.88 -0.32
CA PRO A 70 21.71 1.11 0.84
C PRO A 70 22.88 0.95 1.81
N VAL A 71 22.62 1.20 3.10
CA VAL A 71 23.61 0.99 4.17
C VAL A 71 23.40 -0.38 4.78
N PRO A 72 24.41 -1.27 4.75
CA PRO A 72 24.31 -2.61 5.31
C PRO A 72 23.89 -2.62 6.78
N ALA A 73 23.11 -3.62 7.19
CA ALA A 73 22.64 -3.75 8.57
C ALA A 73 23.80 -3.97 9.57
N SER A 74 24.93 -4.48 9.08
CA SER A 74 26.16 -4.68 9.85
C SER A 74 26.87 -3.37 10.23
N LEU A 75 26.59 -2.27 9.53
CA LEU A 75 27.10 -0.95 9.88
C LEU A 75 26.18 -0.31 10.93
N ALA A 76 26.62 -0.33 12.18
CA ALA A 76 25.99 0.43 13.26
C ALA A 76 26.52 1.87 13.19
N CYS A 77 25.72 2.77 12.66
CA CYS A 77 26.07 4.19 12.53
C CYS A 77 25.51 4.99 13.68
N SER A 78 26.31 5.31 14.66
CA SER A 78 26.01 6.37 15.64
C SER A 78 26.66 7.70 15.27
N ASP A 79 27.82 7.68 14.60
CA ASP A 79 28.58 8.86 14.18
C ASP A 79 29.54 8.48 13.03
N CYS A 80 28.99 8.26 11.84
CA CYS A 80 29.74 7.77 10.69
C CYS A 80 30.18 8.89 9.77
N THR A 81 31.40 8.78 9.22
CA THR A 81 31.89 9.69 8.19
C THR A 81 31.54 9.21 6.79
N VAL A 82 30.98 10.10 5.98
CA VAL A 82 30.69 9.83 4.56
C VAL A 82 31.77 10.46 3.69
N ARG A 83 32.37 9.66 2.80
CA ARG A 83 33.32 10.13 1.81
C ARG A 83 32.85 9.75 0.41
N VAL A 84 32.94 10.68 -0.53
CA VAL A 84 32.61 10.44 -1.93
C VAL A 84 33.86 10.59 -2.78
N ILE A 85 34.19 9.54 -3.53
CA ILE A 85 35.35 9.50 -4.40
C ILE A 85 34.86 9.40 -5.84
N ALA A 86 35.23 10.36 -6.68
CA ALA A 86 35.03 10.31 -8.12
C ALA A 86 36.27 9.74 -8.80
N ARG A 87 36.10 8.89 -9.81
CA ARG A 87 37.17 8.42 -10.65
C ARG A 87 37.01 9.00 -12.05
N THR A 88 38.08 9.57 -12.58
CA THR A 88 38.14 10.14 -13.92
C THR A 88 38.56 9.11 -14.96
N GLY A 89 38.33 9.41 -16.26
CA GLY A 89 38.65 8.49 -17.35
C GLY A 89 40.13 8.18 -17.52
N ASP A 90 41.02 9.04 -17.00
CA ASP A 90 42.47 8.86 -16.92
C ASP A 90 42.92 8.06 -15.68
N GLY A 91 41.97 7.59 -14.85
CA GLY A 91 42.24 6.72 -13.71
C GLY A 91 42.50 7.45 -12.39
N HIS A 92 42.53 8.78 -12.36
CA HIS A 92 42.72 9.53 -11.11
C HIS A 92 41.50 9.42 -10.22
N ALA A 93 41.71 9.32 -8.91
CA ALA A 93 40.65 9.34 -7.89
C ALA A 93 40.67 10.70 -7.17
N ILE A 94 39.52 11.37 -7.15
CA ILE A 94 39.33 12.68 -6.54
C ILE A 94 38.33 12.53 -5.41
N GLU A 95 38.69 12.91 -4.21
CA GLU A 95 37.74 12.98 -3.09
C GLU A 95 36.90 14.25 -3.21
N LEU A 96 35.58 14.10 -3.36
CA LEU A 96 34.67 15.21 -3.65
C LEU A 96 34.17 15.90 -2.36
N ALA A 97 34.01 15.18 -1.28
CA ALA A 97 33.56 15.73 0.00
C ALA A 97 33.89 14.80 1.16
N ALA A 98 34.29 15.38 2.29
CA ALA A 98 34.10 14.77 3.61
C ALA A 98 32.75 15.28 4.16
N GLY A 99 31.81 14.37 4.38
CA GLY A 99 30.48 14.74 4.87
C GLY A 99 30.45 14.92 6.39
N PRO A 100 29.39 15.57 6.92
CA PRO A 100 29.15 15.61 8.35
C PRO A 100 28.92 14.20 8.90
N SER A 101 29.25 14.00 10.17
CA SER A 101 28.93 12.75 10.85
C SER A 101 27.42 12.49 10.84
N LEU A 102 27.02 11.27 10.49
CA LEU A 102 25.62 10.85 10.46
C LEU A 102 25.27 10.26 11.82
N LYS A 103 24.42 10.93 12.57
CA LYS A 103 23.84 10.38 13.80
C LYS A 103 22.70 9.45 13.40
N GLY A 104 22.95 8.15 13.38
CA GLY A 104 21.91 7.14 13.18
C GLY A 104 21.25 6.76 14.51
N PRO A 105 19.90 6.65 14.57
CA PRO A 105 19.28 6.08 15.75
C PRO A 105 19.65 4.60 15.86
N SER A 106 20.12 4.20 17.05
CA SER A 106 20.30 2.80 17.41
C SER A 106 18.93 2.13 17.49
N ILE A 107 18.49 1.48 16.40
CA ILE A 107 17.32 0.60 16.43
C ILE A 107 17.80 -0.76 16.93
N ALA A 108 17.88 -0.93 18.23
CA ALA A 108 17.84 -2.26 18.80
C ALA A 108 16.41 -2.79 18.62
N PRO A 109 16.20 -3.97 18.00
CA PRO A 109 14.88 -4.58 18.01
C PRO A 109 14.48 -4.72 19.49
N ALA A 110 13.32 -4.21 19.85
CA ALA A 110 12.73 -4.46 21.16
C ALA A 110 12.50 -5.98 21.21
N ALA A 111 13.42 -6.71 21.83
CA ALA A 111 13.29 -8.14 21.98
C ALA A 111 11.99 -8.40 22.74
N LEU A 112 11.23 -9.39 22.29
CA LEU A 112 10.07 -9.91 22.99
C LEU A 112 10.46 -10.18 24.46
N ARG A 113 10.17 -9.22 25.33
CA ARG A 113 10.49 -9.28 26.73
C ARG A 113 9.23 -9.65 27.52
N GLY A 114 9.28 -10.81 28.16
CA GLY A 114 8.24 -11.26 29.07
C GLY A 114 7.33 -12.37 28.50
N TRP A 115 6.68 -13.08 29.40
CA TRP A 115 5.81 -14.20 29.12
C TRP A 115 4.57 -13.83 28.26
N HIS A 116 4.11 -12.59 28.33
CA HIS A 116 2.98 -12.09 27.53
C HIS A 116 3.24 -12.19 26.02
N ALA A 117 4.44 -11.90 25.59
CA ALA A 117 4.80 -11.97 24.19
C ALA A 117 4.85 -13.41 23.67
N TRP A 118 5.38 -14.34 24.48
CA TRP A 118 5.37 -15.77 24.14
C TRP A 118 3.94 -16.33 24.14
N LEU A 119 3.08 -15.88 25.05
CA LEU A 119 1.67 -16.24 25.04
C LEU A 119 0.98 -15.75 23.75
N LEU A 120 1.22 -14.51 23.36
CA LEU A 120 0.67 -13.98 22.10
C LEU A 120 1.13 -14.81 20.90
N LEU A 121 2.42 -15.12 20.79
CA LEU A 121 2.93 -15.97 19.71
C LEU A 121 2.32 -17.38 19.74
N ALA A 122 2.15 -17.97 20.91
CA ALA A 122 1.50 -19.26 21.05
C ALA A 122 0.03 -19.21 20.57
N LEU A 123 -0.71 -18.15 20.93
CA LEU A 123 -2.08 -17.94 20.45
C LEU A 123 -2.16 -17.73 18.94
N LEU A 124 -1.20 -16.99 18.37
CA LEU A 124 -1.11 -16.78 16.92
C LEU A 124 -0.72 -18.07 16.16
N ALA A 125 -0.02 -18.98 16.80
CA ALA A 125 0.33 -20.28 16.22
C ALA A 125 -0.85 -21.28 16.20
N LEU A 126 -1.87 -21.08 17.06
CA LEU A 126 -3.01 -22.02 17.19
C LEU A 126 -3.70 -22.35 15.84
N PRO A 127 -4.01 -21.39 14.94
CA PRO A 127 -4.61 -21.71 13.65
C PRO A 127 -3.73 -22.63 12.79
N LEU A 128 -2.41 -22.40 12.77
CA LEU A 128 -1.47 -23.23 12.01
C LEU A 128 -1.37 -24.63 12.60
N VAL A 129 -1.26 -24.76 13.91
CA VAL A 129 -1.25 -26.06 14.62
C VAL A 129 -2.55 -26.81 14.36
N THR A 130 -3.70 -26.14 14.44
CA THR A 130 -5.02 -26.76 14.20
C THR A 130 -5.19 -27.21 12.76
N LEU A 131 -4.70 -26.42 11.80
CA LEU A 131 -4.71 -26.77 10.38
C LEU A 131 -3.85 -28.03 10.09
N ALA A 132 -2.68 -28.12 10.73
CA ALA A 132 -1.77 -29.24 10.61
C ALA A 132 -2.25 -30.51 11.35
N CYS A 133 -2.99 -30.36 12.43
CA CYS A 133 -3.46 -31.46 13.29
C CYS A 133 -4.53 -32.31 12.59
N ARG A 134 -4.22 -33.58 12.28
CA ARG A 134 -5.14 -34.48 11.58
C ARG A 134 -6.44 -34.79 12.34
N ARG A 135 -6.45 -34.65 13.66
CA ARG A 135 -7.61 -34.93 14.52
C ARG A 135 -8.50 -33.72 14.77
N CYS A 136 -8.07 -32.52 14.40
CA CYS A 136 -8.83 -31.30 14.60
C CYS A 136 -10.01 -31.18 13.62
N SER A 137 -11.07 -30.52 14.07
CA SER A 137 -12.28 -30.23 13.28
C SER A 137 -12.21 -28.84 12.63
N PRO A 138 -13.06 -28.54 11.64
CA PRO A 138 -13.17 -27.19 11.10
C PRO A 138 -13.62 -26.16 12.15
N LEU A 139 -14.45 -26.59 13.11
CA LEU A 139 -14.88 -25.71 14.22
C LEU A 139 -13.69 -25.35 15.13
N ALA A 140 -12.78 -26.30 15.37
CA ALA A 140 -11.55 -26.04 16.13
C ALA A 140 -10.66 -25.00 15.43
N LEU A 141 -10.53 -25.06 14.08
CA LEU A 141 -9.80 -24.04 13.32
C LEU A 141 -10.50 -22.69 13.38
N ALA A 142 -11.82 -22.64 13.24
CA ALA A 142 -12.58 -21.39 13.37
C ALA A 142 -12.38 -20.76 14.75
N GLY A 143 -12.47 -21.56 15.81
CA GLY A 143 -12.22 -21.13 17.20
C GLY A 143 -10.77 -20.63 17.39
N ALA A 144 -9.78 -21.37 16.92
CA ALA A 144 -8.36 -20.98 16.99
C ALA A 144 -8.10 -19.65 16.25
N THR A 145 -8.73 -19.47 15.08
CA THR A 145 -8.62 -18.22 14.30
C THR A 145 -9.27 -17.04 15.02
N ALA A 146 -10.44 -17.26 15.62
CA ALA A 146 -11.12 -16.23 16.43
C ALA A 146 -10.28 -15.85 17.66
N VAL A 147 -9.70 -16.85 18.37
CA VAL A 147 -8.80 -16.61 19.51
C VAL A 147 -7.57 -15.79 19.10
N ALA A 148 -6.94 -16.12 17.97
CA ALA A 148 -5.79 -15.37 17.46
C ALA A 148 -6.15 -13.91 17.15
N PHE A 149 -7.29 -13.67 16.50
CA PHE A 149 -7.79 -12.31 16.22
C PHE A 149 -8.07 -11.54 17.53
N VAL A 150 -8.80 -12.14 18.45
CA VAL A 150 -9.12 -11.51 19.74
C VAL A 150 -7.85 -11.22 20.55
N ALA A 151 -6.85 -12.11 20.51
CA ALA A 151 -5.56 -11.89 21.19
C ALA A 151 -4.81 -10.68 20.63
N LEU A 152 -4.78 -10.51 19.31
CA LEU A 152 -4.18 -9.32 18.66
C LEU A 152 -4.92 -8.05 19.05
N VAL A 153 -6.25 -8.07 19.02
CA VAL A 153 -7.07 -6.90 19.38
C VAL A 153 -6.91 -6.57 20.87
N ALA A 154 -7.07 -7.56 21.75
CA ALA A 154 -7.01 -7.36 23.20
C ALA A 154 -5.63 -6.83 23.66
N SER A 155 -4.55 -7.30 23.02
CA SER A 155 -3.20 -6.82 23.32
C SER A 155 -2.88 -5.45 22.71
N GLY A 156 -3.74 -4.88 21.87
CA GLY A 156 -3.43 -3.66 21.11
C GLY A 156 -2.28 -3.82 20.12
N THR A 157 -2.02 -5.05 19.67
CA THR A 157 -0.94 -5.34 18.71
C THR A 157 -1.39 -5.06 17.30
N THR A 158 -0.72 -4.15 16.60
CA THR A 158 -0.99 -3.81 15.19
C THR A 158 0.05 -4.41 14.27
N GLY A 159 -0.23 -4.39 12.96
CA GLY A 159 0.77 -4.61 11.92
C GLY A 159 1.20 -3.31 11.24
N SER A 160 0.96 -2.17 11.86
CA SER A 160 1.23 -0.85 11.31
C SER A 160 2.72 -0.53 11.24
N SER A 161 3.12 0.28 10.26
CA SER A 161 4.44 0.91 10.20
C SER A 161 4.48 2.30 10.87
N LEU A 162 3.50 2.63 11.70
CA LEU A 162 3.41 3.87 12.46
C LEU A 162 4.69 4.23 13.27
N PRO A 163 5.50 3.28 13.80
CA PRO A 163 6.78 3.61 14.43
C PRO A 163 7.70 4.46 13.57
N LEU A 164 7.63 4.34 12.24
CA LEU A 164 8.43 5.15 11.30
C LEU A 164 8.07 6.63 11.35
N LEU A 165 6.79 6.92 11.59
CA LEU A 165 6.30 8.28 11.69
C LEU A 165 6.61 8.90 13.05
N LEU A 166 6.51 8.11 14.12
CA LEU A 166 6.73 8.56 15.50
C LEU A 166 8.22 8.70 15.86
N GLN A 167 9.09 7.94 15.19
CA GLN A 167 10.51 7.93 15.50
C GLN A 167 11.15 9.30 15.26
N GLY A 168 11.70 9.91 16.33
CA GLY A 168 12.33 11.23 16.27
C GLY A 168 11.36 12.39 16.02
N ALA A 169 10.05 12.18 16.18
CA ALA A 169 9.06 13.23 16.07
C ALA A 169 9.06 14.08 17.34
N ALA A 170 9.85 15.17 17.34
CA ALA A 170 10.01 16.05 18.49
C ALA A 170 8.76 16.85 18.87
N VAL A 171 7.73 16.85 18.01
CA VAL A 171 6.50 17.67 18.18
C VAL A 171 5.36 16.91 18.87
N VAL A 172 5.43 15.59 18.91
CA VAL A 172 4.38 14.72 19.46
C VAL A 172 4.99 13.70 20.41
N GLN A 173 4.31 13.47 21.53
CA GLN A 173 4.60 12.41 22.47
C GLN A 173 3.66 11.23 22.22
N GLY A 174 4.21 10.04 22.18
CA GLY A 174 3.53 8.76 22.01
C GLY A 174 4.53 7.69 21.63
N ASP A 175 4.21 6.45 21.94
CA ASP A 175 5.09 5.32 21.68
C ASP A 175 4.33 4.21 20.94
N ALA A 176 4.99 3.64 19.94
CA ALA A 176 4.52 2.49 19.20
C ALA A 176 5.67 1.45 19.12
N PRO A 177 5.91 0.71 20.20
CA PRO A 177 7.05 -0.19 20.30
C PRO A 177 6.94 -1.34 19.31
N VAL A 178 8.01 -1.63 18.59
CA VAL A 178 8.11 -2.82 17.72
C VAL A 178 8.47 -4.01 18.60
N TRP A 179 7.57 -4.99 18.69
CA TRP A 179 7.76 -6.20 19.50
C TRP A 179 8.44 -7.31 18.72
N LEU A 180 8.06 -7.46 17.44
CA LEU A 180 8.65 -8.46 16.55
C LEU A 180 8.65 -7.93 15.12
N GLY A 181 9.70 -8.24 14.38
CA GLY A 181 9.84 -7.82 12.99
C GLY A 181 10.39 -6.40 12.86
N GLN A 182 10.10 -5.77 11.75
CA GLN A 182 10.59 -4.43 11.42
C GLN A 182 9.49 -3.64 10.69
N ALA A 183 9.25 -2.40 11.12
CA ALA A 183 8.39 -1.49 10.38
C ALA A 183 8.91 -1.27 8.95
N ARG A 184 8.02 -1.16 7.97
CA ARG A 184 8.36 -1.18 6.53
C ARG A 184 7.98 0.11 5.84
N PRO A 185 8.95 0.84 5.28
CA PRO A 185 8.69 2.07 4.50
C PRO A 185 7.82 1.81 3.28
N ILE A 186 7.95 0.65 2.66
CA ILE A 186 7.21 0.20 1.48
C ILE A 186 5.69 0.32 1.60
N ARG A 187 5.18 0.53 2.83
CA ARG A 187 3.75 0.71 3.12
C ARG A 187 3.39 2.17 3.39
N SER A 188 4.02 3.12 2.69
CA SER A 188 3.92 4.55 2.98
C SER A 188 2.48 5.07 3.06
N ASP A 189 1.58 4.65 2.18
CA ASP A 189 0.18 5.09 2.23
C ASP A 189 -0.54 4.66 3.52
N GLU A 190 -0.13 3.57 4.16
CA GLU A 190 -0.69 3.17 5.45
C GLU A 190 -0.24 4.13 6.55
N TRP A 191 1.08 4.32 6.72
CA TRP A 191 1.62 5.02 7.88
C TRP A 191 1.83 6.53 7.66
N GLU A 192 1.86 7.03 6.42
CA GLU A 192 1.91 8.46 6.09
C GLU A 192 0.53 9.06 5.79
N VAL A 193 -0.49 8.25 5.44
CA VAL A 193 -1.78 8.78 4.98
C VAL A 193 -2.93 8.26 5.83
N ILE A 194 -3.26 6.97 5.70
CA ILE A 194 -4.52 6.42 6.23
C ILE A 194 -4.52 6.35 7.76
N THR A 195 -3.46 5.82 8.39
CA THR A 195 -3.37 5.73 9.85
C THR A 195 -3.32 7.11 10.52
N PRO A 196 -2.51 8.09 10.06
CA PRO A 196 -2.57 9.45 10.58
C PRO A 196 -3.94 10.11 10.45
N MET A 197 -4.64 9.92 9.33
CA MET A 197 -6.00 10.44 9.16
C MET A 197 -7.01 9.79 10.12
N ALA A 198 -6.89 8.48 10.38
CA ALA A 198 -7.73 7.80 11.37
C ALA A 198 -7.47 8.33 12.79
N LEU A 199 -6.21 8.61 13.12
CA LEU A 199 -5.81 9.24 14.38
C LEU A 199 -6.32 10.68 14.47
N ALA A 200 -6.25 11.45 13.38
CA ALA A 200 -6.79 12.80 13.32
C ALA A 200 -8.31 12.83 13.51
N GLN A 201 -9.04 11.83 13.00
CA GLN A 201 -10.47 11.66 13.24
C GLN A 201 -10.78 11.36 14.72
N GLN A 202 -9.96 10.54 15.36
CA GLN A 202 -10.08 10.22 16.79
C GLN A 202 -9.82 11.43 17.69
N ALA A 203 -8.87 12.29 17.29
CA ALA A 203 -8.45 13.45 18.07
C ALA A 203 -9.27 14.71 17.79
N HIS A 204 -10.13 14.71 16.78
CA HIS A 204 -11.00 15.86 16.46
C HIS A 204 -12.14 16.01 17.48
N GLU A 205 -12.60 17.23 17.72
CA GLU A 205 -13.77 17.52 18.54
C GLU A 205 -14.84 18.26 17.72
N PRO A 206 -16.04 17.69 17.57
CA PRO A 206 -16.47 16.35 18.00
C PRO A 206 -15.74 15.22 17.24
N ARG A 207 -15.61 14.05 17.85
CA ARG A 207 -14.91 12.90 17.23
C ARG A 207 -15.60 12.41 15.97
N PHE A 208 -14.77 11.99 14.99
CA PHE A 208 -15.21 11.36 13.75
C PHE A 208 -16.11 12.20 12.85
N PRO A 209 -15.81 13.49 12.63
CA PRO A 209 -16.64 14.34 11.81
C PRO A 209 -16.66 13.88 10.35
N VAL A 210 -17.70 14.27 9.59
CA VAL A 210 -17.72 14.12 8.13
C VAL A 210 -16.66 15.02 7.48
N VAL A 211 -16.54 16.26 7.95
CA VAL A 211 -15.49 17.19 7.51
C VAL A 211 -14.53 17.45 8.67
N ASN A 212 -13.27 17.04 8.49
CA ASN A 212 -12.23 17.26 9.50
C ASN A 212 -11.50 18.57 9.22
N HIS A 213 -11.74 19.57 10.06
CA HIS A 213 -11.17 20.92 9.95
C HIS A 213 -9.71 21.01 10.42
N ASN A 214 -9.16 19.98 11.02
CA ASN A 214 -7.73 19.92 11.37
C ASN A 214 -6.83 19.59 10.17
N LEU A 215 -7.43 19.21 9.02
CA LEU A 215 -6.74 18.83 7.80
C LEU A 215 -6.93 19.88 6.69
N GLY A 216 -6.09 20.92 6.72
CA GLY A 216 -6.13 22.03 5.76
C GLY A 216 -7.11 23.15 6.15
N ALA A 217 -6.99 24.31 5.47
CA ALA A 217 -7.72 25.52 5.81
C ALA A 217 -9.25 25.39 5.68
N GLY A 218 -9.72 24.64 4.69
CA GLY A 218 -11.16 24.39 4.46
C GLY A 218 -11.68 23.11 5.10
N GLY A 219 -10.84 22.35 5.77
CA GLY A 219 -11.13 20.99 6.20
C GLY A 219 -11.17 20.00 5.03
N GLN A 220 -11.33 18.72 5.36
CA GLN A 220 -11.39 17.65 4.36
C GLN A 220 -12.57 16.72 4.64
N ASN A 221 -13.33 16.38 3.60
CA ASN A 221 -14.39 15.40 3.69
C ASN A 221 -13.79 13.98 3.85
N MET A 222 -14.06 13.34 4.98
CA MET A 222 -13.47 12.07 5.36
C MET A 222 -14.23 10.86 4.79
N LEU A 223 -15.40 11.05 4.21
CA LEU A 223 -16.17 9.99 3.55
C LEU A 223 -15.53 9.50 2.24
N VAL A 224 -14.71 10.35 1.59
CA VAL A 224 -14.03 10.00 0.33
C VAL A 224 -12.73 9.24 0.52
N ILE A 225 -12.31 9.00 1.77
CA ILE A 225 -11.12 8.21 2.05
C ILE A 225 -11.41 6.75 1.70
N GLY A 226 -10.65 6.23 0.75
CA GLY A 226 -10.79 4.86 0.23
C GLY A 226 -10.14 3.80 1.10
N MET A 227 -9.93 2.61 0.51
CA MET A 227 -9.34 1.42 1.12
C MET A 227 -10.14 0.94 2.35
N THR A 228 -9.54 0.86 3.53
CA THR A 228 -10.29 0.58 4.78
C THR A 228 -11.13 1.77 5.24
N GLY A 229 -10.90 2.96 4.66
CA GLY A 229 -11.49 4.21 5.11
C GLY A 229 -10.90 4.68 6.43
N VAL A 230 -11.52 5.71 6.99
CA VAL A 230 -11.25 6.20 8.35
C VAL A 230 -12.55 6.22 9.15
N PRO A 231 -12.52 6.27 10.49
CA PRO A 231 -13.74 6.34 11.29
C PRO A 231 -14.47 7.68 11.04
N VAL A 232 -15.73 7.59 10.64
CA VAL A 232 -16.63 8.76 10.44
C VAL A 232 -17.96 8.45 11.10
N ALA A 233 -18.50 9.36 11.91
CA ALA A 233 -19.82 9.23 12.54
C ALA A 233 -20.93 9.44 11.50
N HIS A 234 -21.07 8.49 10.59
CA HIS A 234 -22.01 8.48 9.47
C HIS A 234 -22.58 7.08 9.25
N VAL A 235 -23.81 6.98 8.78
CA VAL A 235 -24.50 5.69 8.59
C VAL A 235 -23.75 4.74 7.65
N SER A 236 -23.00 5.24 6.68
CA SER A 236 -22.19 4.43 5.77
C SER A 236 -21.03 3.69 6.48
N ALA A 237 -20.68 4.07 7.73
CA ALA A 237 -19.71 3.34 8.55
C ALA A 237 -20.16 1.89 8.84
N LEU A 238 -21.47 1.59 8.78
CA LEU A 238 -21.99 0.22 8.88
C LEU A 238 -21.41 -0.69 7.78
N ALA A 239 -21.11 -0.17 6.61
CA ALA A 239 -20.46 -0.90 5.51
C ALA A 239 -18.93 -0.84 5.56
N ARG A 240 -18.32 -0.27 6.62
CA ARG A 240 -16.86 -0.18 6.80
C ARG A 240 -16.43 -0.87 8.11
N PRO A 241 -16.60 -2.20 8.25
CA PRO A 241 -16.38 -2.90 9.53
C PRO A 241 -14.95 -2.78 10.08
N ALA A 242 -13.94 -2.48 9.24
CA ALA A 242 -12.60 -2.19 9.73
C ALA A 242 -12.57 -1.00 10.70
N THR A 243 -13.46 0.00 10.53
CA THR A 243 -13.50 1.19 11.37
C THR A 243 -14.33 1.04 12.65
N TRP A 244 -15.09 -0.07 12.83
CA TRP A 244 -15.98 -0.24 13.97
C TRP A 244 -15.26 -0.21 15.33
N GLY A 245 -14.02 -0.71 15.35
CA GLY A 245 -13.22 -0.68 16.57
C GLY A 245 -13.10 0.72 17.20
N PHE A 246 -13.01 1.77 16.38
CA PHE A 246 -12.88 3.15 16.88
C PHE A 246 -14.12 3.67 17.63
N PHE A 247 -15.30 3.11 17.34
CA PHE A 247 -16.54 3.49 18.01
C PHE A 247 -16.79 2.70 19.31
N MET A 248 -16.10 1.56 19.51
CA MET A 248 -16.44 0.60 20.57
C MET A 248 -15.27 0.29 21.50
N LEU A 249 -14.03 0.53 21.09
CA LEU A 249 -12.83 0.08 21.79
C LEU A 249 -11.90 1.26 22.11
N PRO A 250 -11.05 1.15 23.15
CA PRO A 250 -9.95 2.09 23.35
C PRO A 250 -9.01 2.13 22.15
N LEU A 251 -8.27 3.22 21.98
CA LEU A 251 -7.44 3.48 20.80
C LEU A 251 -6.49 2.33 20.42
N PRO A 252 -5.73 1.70 21.32
CA PRO A 252 -4.84 0.61 20.95
C PRO A 252 -5.58 -0.59 20.34
N GLN A 253 -6.71 -0.97 20.97
CA GLN A 253 -7.54 -2.07 20.49
C GLN A 253 -8.26 -1.72 19.18
N ALA A 254 -8.67 -0.46 19.03
CA ALA A 254 -9.28 0.05 17.79
C ALA A 254 -8.31 -0.03 16.60
N LEU A 255 -7.06 0.38 16.79
CA LEU A 255 -6.01 0.29 15.78
C LEU A 255 -5.66 -1.17 15.44
N ALA A 256 -5.63 -2.06 16.45
CA ALA A 256 -5.41 -3.47 16.22
C ALA A 256 -6.57 -4.11 15.44
N TRP A 257 -7.82 -3.83 15.81
CA TRP A 257 -9.02 -4.22 15.05
C TRP A 257 -8.92 -3.75 13.61
N TYR A 258 -8.64 -2.46 13.41
CA TYR A 258 -8.54 -1.80 12.11
C TYR A 258 -7.51 -2.46 11.18
N GLY A 259 -6.35 -2.81 11.71
CA GLY A 259 -5.26 -3.42 10.94
C GLY A 259 -5.49 -4.90 10.62
N TRP A 260 -6.10 -5.67 11.52
CA TRP A 260 -6.20 -7.13 11.38
C TRP A 260 -7.52 -7.62 10.79
N LEU A 261 -8.64 -6.90 10.99
CA LEU A 261 -9.94 -7.34 10.49
C LEU A 261 -9.92 -7.69 8.99
N PRO A 262 -9.28 -6.90 8.09
CA PRO A 262 -9.24 -7.21 6.67
C PRO A 262 -8.75 -8.62 6.36
N PHE A 263 -7.69 -9.07 7.03
CA PHE A 263 -7.08 -10.38 6.81
C PHE A 263 -7.95 -11.52 7.33
N PHE A 264 -8.42 -11.41 8.59
CA PHE A 264 -9.21 -12.46 9.23
C PHE A 264 -10.59 -12.60 8.60
N ALA A 265 -11.24 -11.50 8.24
CA ALA A 265 -12.53 -11.52 7.54
C ALA A 265 -12.40 -12.10 6.13
N CYS A 266 -11.34 -11.74 5.40
CA CYS A 266 -11.04 -12.31 4.09
C CYS A 266 -10.82 -13.82 4.17
N PHE A 267 -10.01 -14.28 5.14
CA PHE A 267 -9.78 -15.71 5.38
C PHE A 267 -11.08 -16.47 5.62
N ALA A 268 -11.92 -15.99 6.52
CA ALA A 268 -13.19 -16.64 6.83
C ALA A 268 -14.12 -16.72 5.61
N ALA A 269 -14.24 -15.62 4.85
CA ALA A 269 -15.07 -15.56 3.65
C ALA A 269 -14.53 -16.49 2.53
N LEU A 270 -13.22 -16.46 2.27
CA LEU A 270 -12.59 -17.34 1.27
C LEU A 270 -12.68 -18.80 1.65
N TRP A 271 -12.38 -19.16 2.90
CA TRP A 271 -12.49 -20.53 3.38
C TRP A 271 -13.89 -21.08 3.18
N TRP A 272 -14.90 -20.29 3.52
CA TRP A 272 -16.30 -20.66 3.34
C TRP A 272 -16.65 -20.81 1.84
N LEU A 273 -16.26 -19.85 0.97
CA LEU A 273 -16.53 -19.92 -0.47
C LEU A 273 -15.88 -21.13 -1.12
N ILE A 274 -14.56 -21.34 -0.91
CA ILE A 274 -13.81 -22.45 -1.51
C ILE A 274 -14.43 -23.78 -1.10
N GLY A 275 -14.80 -23.95 0.18
CA GLY A 275 -15.46 -25.14 0.67
C GLY A 275 -16.87 -25.38 0.10
N ARG A 276 -17.49 -24.36 -0.52
CA ARG A 276 -18.83 -24.45 -1.16
C ARG A 276 -18.77 -24.72 -2.66
N ILE A 277 -17.71 -24.25 -3.32
CA ILE A 277 -17.58 -24.38 -4.77
C ILE A 277 -16.77 -25.60 -5.18
N ALA A 278 -15.95 -26.15 -4.27
CA ALA A 278 -15.09 -27.31 -4.55
C ALA A 278 -15.09 -28.30 -3.38
N SER A 279 -15.25 -29.59 -3.68
CA SER A 279 -15.31 -30.67 -2.68
C SER A 279 -13.91 -31.19 -2.30
N ILE A 280 -12.98 -30.27 -2.00
CA ILE A 280 -11.57 -30.61 -1.71
C ILE A 280 -11.30 -30.87 -0.21
N GLY A 281 -12.33 -30.76 0.61
CA GLY A 281 -12.22 -30.85 2.06
C GLY A 281 -11.82 -29.50 2.71
N TRP A 282 -12.11 -29.39 3.99
CA TRP A 282 -11.99 -28.12 4.72
C TRP A 282 -10.54 -27.63 4.91
N ARG A 283 -9.57 -28.57 5.08
CA ARG A 283 -8.16 -28.17 5.26
C ARG A 283 -7.52 -27.55 4.05
N PRO A 284 -7.58 -28.19 2.86
CA PRO A 284 -7.08 -27.54 1.66
C PRO A 284 -7.78 -26.23 1.35
N ALA A 285 -9.11 -26.15 1.58
CA ALA A 285 -9.85 -24.90 1.41
C ALA A 285 -9.33 -23.80 2.35
N ALA A 286 -9.08 -24.13 3.62
CA ALA A 286 -8.50 -23.20 4.59
C ALA A 286 -7.05 -22.82 4.24
N ALA A 287 -6.24 -23.76 3.77
CA ALA A 287 -4.87 -23.49 3.35
C ALA A 287 -4.81 -22.52 2.17
N LEU A 288 -5.64 -22.71 1.15
CA LEU A 288 -5.74 -21.80 0.00
C LEU A 288 -6.29 -20.44 0.41
N ALA A 289 -7.28 -20.39 1.30
CA ALA A 289 -7.81 -19.16 1.85
C ALA A 289 -6.72 -18.38 2.62
N ALA A 290 -5.93 -19.07 3.45
CA ALA A 290 -4.82 -18.46 4.18
C ALA A 290 -3.75 -17.92 3.23
N ALA A 291 -3.33 -18.69 2.23
CA ALA A 291 -2.34 -18.27 1.25
C ALA A 291 -2.75 -16.98 0.50
N LEU A 292 -4.04 -16.81 0.20
CA LEU A 292 -4.50 -15.62 -0.51
C LEU A 292 -4.71 -14.43 0.44
N SER A 293 -5.30 -14.65 1.63
CA SER A 293 -5.56 -13.59 2.61
C SER A 293 -4.30 -12.96 3.16
N TRP A 294 -3.27 -13.76 3.42
CA TRP A 294 -1.95 -13.31 3.87
C TRP A 294 -0.89 -13.44 2.77
N SER A 295 -1.27 -13.20 1.50
CA SER A 295 -0.32 -13.18 0.40
C SER A 295 0.65 -12.00 0.48
N ALA A 296 1.79 -12.11 -0.20
CA ALA A 296 2.74 -11.02 -0.35
C ALA A 296 2.08 -9.76 -0.90
N TYR A 297 1.16 -9.91 -1.85
CA TYR A 297 0.39 -8.80 -2.41
C TYR A 297 -0.51 -8.13 -1.36
N ALA A 298 -1.26 -8.92 -0.58
CA ALA A 298 -2.12 -8.37 0.46
C ALA A 298 -1.32 -7.64 1.54
N MET A 299 -0.16 -8.18 1.93
CA MET A 299 0.73 -7.58 2.93
C MET A 299 1.38 -6.29 2.46
N ALA A 300 1.89 -6.25 1.22
CA ALA A 300 2.52 -5.07 0.64
C ALA A 300 1.56 -3.88 0.53
N PHE A 301 0.26 -4.15 0.31
CA PHE A 301 -0.81 -3.16 0.33
C PHE A 301 -1.57 -3.06 1.66
N SER A 302 -0.95 -3.40 2.78
CA SER A 302 -1.51 -3.18 4.14
C SER A 302 -2.87 -3.83 4.41
N GLY A 303 -3.16 -4.96 3.75
CA GLY A 303 -4.40 -5.71 3.90
C GLY A 303 -5.58 -5.16 3.08
N TRP A 304 -5.44 -4.07 2.35
CA TRP A 304 -6.53 -3.51 1.55
C TRP A 304 -7.03 -4.43 0.43
N PRO A 305 -6.17 -5.19 -0.29
CA PRO A 305 -6.64 -6.21 -1.21
C PRO A 305 -7.48 -7.30 -0.53
N ALA A 306 -7.06 -7.74 0.67
CA ALA A 306 -7.83 -8.70 1.46
C ALA A 306 -9.19 -8.13 1.89
N TYR A 307 -9.26 -6.83 2.22
CA TYR A 307 -10.52 -6.17 2.58
C TYR A 307 -11.51 -6.11 1.43
N LEU A 308 -11.04 -5.80 0.23
CA LEU A 308 -11.90 -5.82 -0.97
C LEU A 308 -12.35 -7.25 -1.30
N LEU A 309 -11.44 -8.23 -1.23
CA LEU A 309 -11.77 -9.65 -1.40
C LEU A 309 -12.84 -10.11 -0.41
N PHE A 310 -12.74 -9.69 0.85
CA PHE A 310 -13.75 -10.01 1.87
C PHE A 310 -15.14 -9.62 1.41
N PHE A 311 -15.34 -8.37 0.98
CA PHE A 311 -16.66 -7.92 0.52
C PHE A 311 -17.14 -8.66 -0.71
N GLY A 312 -16.30 -8.81 -1.74
CA GLY A 312 -16.67 -9.50 -2.97
C GLY A 312 -17.06 -10.96 -2.72
N VAL A 313 -16.25 -11.67 -1.94
CA VAL A 313 -16.45 -13.09 -1.61
C VAL A 313 -17.62 -13.29 -0.66
N ALA A 314 -17.77 -12.44 0.37
CA ALA A 314 -18.91 -12.50 1.29
C ALA A 314 -20.23 -12.19 0.57
N GLY A 315 -20.24 -11.17 -0.28
CA GLY A 315 -21.41 -10.83 -1.10
C GLY A 315 -21.84 -11.98 -2.01
N LEU A 316 -20.86 -12.56 -2.75
CA LEU A 316 -21.12 -13.74 -3.58
C LEU A 316 -21.66 -14.90 -2.75
N SER A 317 -21.09 -15.15 -1.58
CA SER A 317 -21.50 -16.21 -0.67
C SER A 317 -22.93 -16.01 -0.13
N CYS A 318 -23.28 -14.78 0.22
CA CYS A 318 -24.63 -14.40 0.62
C CYS A 318 -25.63 -14.61 -0.54
N ALA A 319 -25.28 -14.20 -1.76
CA ALA A 319 -26.10 -14.39 -2.94
C ALA A 319 -26.33 -15.90 -3.23
N MET A 320 -25.26 -16.71 -3.16
CA MET A 320 -25.36 -18.17 -3.33
C MET A 320 -26.26 -18.82 -2.28
N HIS A 321 -26.22 -18.34 -1.03
CA HIS A 321 -27.08 -18.86 0.04
C HIS A 321 -28.53 -18.42 -0.14
N ALA A 322 -28.76 -17.13 -0.46
CA ALA A 322 -30.08 -16.60 -0.75
C ALA A 322 -30.81 -17.38 -1.84
N LEU A 323 -30.11 -17.72 -2.94
CA LEU A 323 -30.67 -18.44 -4.08
C LEU A 323 -31.01 -19.91 -3.78
N ARG A 324 -30.60 -20.47 -2.63
CA ARG A 324 -30.86 -21.87 -2.25
C ARG A 324 -31.79 -22.02 -1.03
N THR A 325 -31.94 -20.98 -0.21
CA THR A 325 -32.74 -21.07 1.00
C THR A 325 -34.25 -21.02 0.71
N GLU A 326 -35.04 -21.74 1.51
CA GLU A 326 -36.50 -21.66 1.50
C GLU A 326 -37.03 -20.82 2.66
N ARG A 327 -36.18 -20.54 3.65
CA ARG A 327 -36.55 -19.88 4.89
C ARG A 327 -36.51 -18.36 4.71
N MET A 328 -37.62 -17.68 4.96
CA MET A 328 -37.75 -16.21 4.81
C MET A 328 -36.67 -15.45 5.61
N TRP A 329 -36.46 -15.81 6.90
CA TRP A 329 -35.46 -15.15 7.74
C TRP A 329 -34.03 -15.35 7.21
N ALA A 330 -33.72 -16.52 6.66
CA ALA A 330 -32.40 -16.79 6.08
C ALA A 330 -32.22 -16.03 4.76
N GLY A 331 -33.30 -15.87 3.98
CA GLY A 331 -33.34 -14.99 2.83
C GLY A 331 -33.07 -13.54 3.22
N ALA A 332 -33.78 -13.02 4.23
CA ALA A 332 -33.58 -11.67 4.75
C ALA A 332 -32.14 -11.40 5.22
N LEU A 333 -31.59 -12.30 6.05
CA LEU A 333 -30.20 -12.17 6.53
C LEU A 333 -29.18 -12.22 5.40
N SER A 334 -29.36 -13.13 4.43
CA SER A 334 -28.47 -13.22 3.28
C SER A 334 -28.58 -11.98 2.41
N GLY A 335 -29.77 -11.43 2.22
CA GLY A 335 -30.00 -10.18 1.53
C GLY A 335 -29.35 -9.01 2.23
N ALA A 336 -29.50 -8.92 3.56
CA ALA A 336 -28.86 -7.88 4.37
C ALA A 336 -27.32 -7.96 4.27
N GLY A 337 -26.76 -9.17 4.41
CA GLY A 337 -25.33 -9.40 4.23
C GLY A 337 -24.83 -9.05 2.82
N LEU A 338 -25.60 -9.36 1.78
CA LEU A 338 -25.30 -8.98 0.40
C LEU A 338 -25.32 -7.44 0.23
N GLY A 339 -26.34 -6.76 0.77
CA GLY A 339 -26.42 -5.30 0.71
C GLY A 339 -25.26 -4.59 1.40
N LEU A 340 -24.88 -5.05 2.59
CA LEU A 340 -23.71 -4.57 3.31
C LEU A 340 -22.41 -4.84 2.54
N ALA A 341 -22.27 -6.03 1.96
CA ALA A 341 -21.09 -6.39 1.17
C ALA A 341 -20.98 -5.56 -0.11
N VAL A 342 -22.07 -5.30 -0.81
CA VAL A 342 -22.09 -4.43 -1.99
C VAL A 342 -21.71 -3.00 -1.61
N ALA A 343 -22.31 -2.44 -0.55
CA ALA A 343 -21.97 -1.10 -0.08
C ALA A 343 -20.49 -1.02 0.34
N GLY A 344 -19.99 -2.00 1.13
CA GLY A 344 -18.59 -2.05 1.52
C GLY A 344 -17.65 -2.19 0.34
N TYR A 345 -17.99 -3.02 -0.66
CA TYR A 345 -17.21 -3.18 -1.89
C TYR A 345 -17.06 -1.86 -2.64
N VAL A 346 -18.15 -1.12 -2.81
CA VAL A 346 -18.15 0.20 -3.48
C VAL A 346 -17.33 1.20 -2.68
N LEU A 347 -17.49 1.23 -1.36
CA LEU A 347 -16.82 2.20 -0.46
C LEU A 347 -15.31 1.97 -0.26
N VAL A 348 -14.72 0.91 -0.83
CA VAL A 348 -13.25 0.79 -0.95
C VAL A 348 -12.69 1.88 -1.88
N LEU A 349 -13.48 2.39 -2.82
CA LEU A 349 -13.17 3.54 -3.69
C LEU A 349 -11.85 3.37 -4.47
N TYR A 350 -11.55 2.16 -4.93
CA TYR A 350 -10.38 1.89 -5.76
C TYR A 350 -10.74 1.09 -7.01
N PRO A 351 -11.18 1.77 -8.10
CA PRO A 351 -11.70 1.14 -9.31
C PRO A 351 -10.76 0.11 -9.95
N ALA A 352 -9.45 0.31 -9.87
CA ALA A 352 -8.47 -0.59 -10.46
C ALA A 352 -8.59 -2.04 -9.95
N TRP A 353 -8.89 -2.23 -8.66
CA TRP A 353 -9.18 -3.56 -8.10
C TRP A 353 -10.64 -3.96 -8.24
N GLN A 354 -11.56 -3.01 -8.03
CA GLN A 354 -13.00 -3.27 -8.00
C GLN A 354 -13.51 -3.77 -9.35
N VAL A 355 -13.07 -3.17 -10.46
CA VAL A 355 -13.52 -3.56 -11.79
C VAL A 355 -13.02 -4.96 -12.14
N SER A 356 -11.70 -5.20 -12.06
CA SER A 356 -11.11 -6.50 -12.42
C SER A 356 -11.65 -7.63 -11.56
N LEU A 357 -11.75 -7.44 -10.24
CA LEU A 357 -12.32 -8.41 -9.31
C LEU A 357 -13.83 -8.59 -9.55
N GLY A 358 -14.57 -7.52 -9.83
CA GLY A 358 -16.01 -7.56 -10.12
C GLY A 358 -16.34 -8.45 -11.31
N TYR A 359 -15.57 -8.35 -12.39
CA TYR A 359 -15.73 -9.23 -13.56
C TYR A 359 -15.45 -10.71 -13.24
N LEU A 360 -14.42 -10.99 -12.41
CA LEU A 360 -14.16 -12.35 -11.94
C LEU A 360 -15.33 -12.88 -11.11
N LEU A 361 -15.82 -12.08 -10.15
CA LEU A 361 -16.94 -12.49 -9.29
C LEU A 361 -18.22 -12.72 -10.10
N ALA A 362 -18.48 -11.91 -11.13
CA ALA A 362 -19.58 -12.10 -12.07
C ALA A 362 -19.40 -13.42 -12.85
N ALA A 363 -18.20 -13.68 -13.37
CA ALA A 363 -17.92 -14.95 -14.07
C ALA A 363 -18.12 -16.16 -13.13
N VAL A 364 -17.65 -16.09 -11.88
CA VAL A 364 -17.87 -17.13 -10.87
C VAL A 364 -19.37 -17.29 -10.57
N ALA A 365 -20.10 -16.19 -10.39
CA ALA A 365 -21.55 -16.23 -10.13
C ALA A 365 -22.32 -16.90 -11.27
N VAL A 366 -22.04 -16.51 -12.53
CA VAL A 366 -22.68 -17.08 -13.71
C VAL A 366 -22.32 -18.57 -13.88
N GLY A 367 -21.03 -18.93 -13.79
CA GLY A 367 -20.59 -20.31 -13.90
C GLY A 367 -21.20 -21.21 -12.82
N TRP A 368 -21.24 -20.72 -11.57
CA TRP A 368 -21.88 -21.41 -10.45
C TRP A 368 -23.39 -21.54 -10.63
N ALA A 369 -24.08 -20.45 -10.99
CA ALA A 369 -25.54 -20.47 -11.18
C ALA A 369 -25.95 -21.43 -12.30
N TRP A 370 -25.18 -21.45 -13.39
CA TRP A 370 -25.40 -22.42 -14.47
C TRP A 370 -25.24 -23.87 -14.00
N GLN A 371 -24.20 -24.13 -13.22
CA GLN A 371 -23.95 -25.46 -12.66
C GLN A 371 -25.01 -25.88 -11.64
N ALA A 372 -25.50 -24.91 -10.85
CA ALA A 372 -26.48 -25.10 -9.78
C ALA A 372 -27.94 -24.93 -10.22
N ARG A 373 -28.21 -24.69 -11.52
CA ARG A 373 -29.54 -24.27 -12.03
C ARG A 373 -30.72 -25.11 -11.56
N GLY A 374 -30.53 -26.42 -11.41
CA GLY A 374 -31.54 -27.34 -10.91
C GLY A 374 -31.85 -27.25 -9.42
N THR A 375 -31.02 -26.54 -8.65
CA THR A 375 -31.18 -26.38 -7.20
C THR A 375 -31.50 -24.94 -6.81
N LEU A 376 -31.58 -24.03 -7.78
CA LEU A 376 -31.94 -22.63 -7.51
C LEU A 376 -33.43 -22.53 -7.21
N ARG A 377 -33.74 -21.74 -6.20
CA ARG A 377 -35.11 -21.46 -5.75
C ARG A 377 -35.58 -20.12 -6.29
N ARG A 378 -36.86 -20.01 -6.49
CA ARG A 378 -37.58 -18.77 -6.89
C ARG A 378 -38.84 -18.68 -6.03
N GLY A 379 -38.87 -17.74 -5.10
CA GLY A 379 -40.02 -17.59 -4.19
C GLY A 379 -39.86 -16.39 -3.26
N GLY A 380 -40.66 -16.33 -2.22
CA GLY A 380 -40.69 -15.20 -1.27
C GLY A 380 -39.38 -14.95 -0.55
N ALA A 381 -38.61 -16.01 -0.22
CA ALA A 381 -37.31 -15.87 0.43
C ALA A 381 -36.28 -15.17 -0.47
N GLN A 382 -36.29 -15.45 -1.79
CA GLN A 382 -35.41 -14.79 -2.77
C GLN A 382 -35.82 -13.36 -3.01
N ALA A 383 -37.16 -13.10 -3.12
CA ALA A 383 -37.68 -11.74 -3.28
C ALA A 383 -37.32 -10.86 -2.07
N LEU A 384 -37.50 -11.41 -0.86
CA LEU A 384 -37.08 -10.72 0.39
C LEU A 384 -35.59 -10.48 0.47
N ALA A 385 -34.78 -11.47 0.05
CA ALA A 385 -33.32 -11.30 -0.01
C ALA A 385 -32.90 -10.17 -0.96
N LEU A 386 -33.51 -10.11 -2.15
CA LEU A 386 -33.25 -9.05 -3.11
C LEU A 386 -33.69 -7.69 -2.56
N LEU A 387 -34.88 -7.62 -1.99
CA LEU A 387 -35.43 -6.39 -1.38
C LEU A 387 -34.46 -5.87 -0.28
N MET A 388 -34.07 -6.73 0.65
CA MET A 388 -33.15 -6.36 1.74
C MET A 388 -31.79 -5.91 1.19
N ALA A 389 -31.24 -6.62 0.20
CA ALA A 389 -29.97 -6.25 -0.42
C ALA A 389 -30.03 -4.86 -1.08
N VAL A 390 -31.09 -4.60 -1.85
CA VAL A 390 -31.29 -3.29 -2.51
C VAL A 390 -31.52 -2.18 -1.49
N LEU A 391 -32.40 -2.37 -0.51
CA LEU A 391 -32.70 -1.35 0.50
C LEU A 391 -31.43 -0.95 1.28
N ILE A 392 -30.63 -1.93 1.71
CA ILE A 392 -29.42 -1.66 2.48
C ILE A 392 -28.34 -1.03 1.60
N ALA A 393 -28.08 -1.59 0.41
CA ALA A 393 -27.06 -1.03 -0.47
C ALA A 393 -27.41 0.40 -0.92
N VAL A 394 -28.63 0.62 -1.40
CA VAL A 394 -29.10 1.94 -1.86
C VAL A 394 -29.18 2.91 -0.69
N GLY A 395 -29.68 2.49 0.48
CA GLY A 395 -29.75 3.34 1.66
C GLY A 395 -28.38 3.83 2.12
N LEU A 396 -27.41 2.91 2.25
CA LEU A 396 -26.05 3.27 2.70
C LEU A 396 -25.27 4.07 1.66
N LEU A 397 -25.32 3.66 0.39
CA LEU A 397 -24.62 4.36 -0.68
C LEU A 397 -25.31 5.70 -1.02
N GLY A 398 -26.63 5.78 -0.93
CA GLY A 398 -27.37 7.02 -1.11
C GLY A 398 -27.06 8.05 -0.03
N ALA A 399 -27.04 7.63 1.24
CA ALA A 399 -26.61 8.51 2.33
C ALA A 399 -25.15 8.97 2.18
N TRP A 400 -24.25 8.04 1.83
CA TRP A 400 -22.86 8.40 1.55
C TRP A 400 -22.74 9.40 0.39
N TRP A 401 -23.47 9.15 -0.71
CA TRP A 401 -23.44 10.02 -1.88
C TRP A 401 -23.97 11.42 -1.57
N HIS A 402 -25.02 11.51 -0.77
CA HIS A 402 -25.59 12.80 -0.36
C HIS A 402 -24.52 13.72 0.25
N ASP A 403 -23.65 13.18 1.12
CA ASP A 403 -22.67 13.98 1.86
C ASP A 403 -21.25 13.99 1.20
N ALA A 404 -21.01 13.08 0.24
CA ALA A 404 -19.71 12.95 -0.44
C ALA A 404 -19.70 13.51 -1.87
N ALA A 405 -20.86 13.66 -2.54
CA ALA A 405 -20.97 13.92 -3.98
C ALA A 405 -20.16 15.15 -4.44
N ALA A 406 -20.27 16.27 -3.73
CA ALA A 406 -19.54 17.49 -4.09
C ALA A 406 -18.02 17.27 -4.10
N THR A 407 -17.50 16.51 -3.11
CA THR A 407 -16.08 16.18 -3.02
C THR A 407 -15.67 15.16 -4.07
N VAL A 408 -16.53 14.17 -4.37
CA VAL A 408 -16.27 13.19 -5.44
C VAL A 408 -16.16 13.89 -6.78
N HIS A 409 -17.09 14.80 -7.12
CA HIS A 409 -17.03 15.57 -8.35
C HIS A 409 -15.76 16.46 -8.41
N ALA A 410 -15.36 17.05 -7.28
CA ALA A 410 -14.12 17.80 -7.23
C ALA A 410 -12.89 16.91 -7.52
N ILE A 411 -12.86 15.67 -6.99
CA ILE A 411 -11.80 14.70 -7.26
C ILE A 411 -11.82 14.25 -8.73
N GLU A 412 -13.00 13.99 -9.31
CA GLU A 412 -13.14 13.60 -10.72
C GLU A 412 -12.66 14.71 -11.68
N ALA A 413 -12.81 15.96 -11.30
CA ALA A 413 -12.35 17.12 -12.06
C ALA A 413 -10.83 17.37 -11.96
N THR A 414 -10.10 16.62 -11.11
CA THR A 414 -8.65 16.81 -10.93
C THR A 414 -7.83 16.27 -12.10
N VAL A 415 -6.65 16.84 -12.29
CA VAL A 415 -5.63 16.29 -13.20
C VAL A 415 -5.21 14.88 -12.75
N TYR A 416 -5.13 14.66 -11.44
CA TYR A 416 -4.84 13.36 -10.84
C TYR A 416 -5.60 13.22 -9.50
N PRO A 417 -6.32 12.12 -9.26
CA PRO A 417 -6.51 10.93 -10.10
C PRO A 417 -7.64 11.04 -11.14
N GLY A 418 -8.39 12.16 -11.20
CA GLY A 418 -9.63 12.27 -11.96
C GLY A 418 -9.49 11.95 -13.45
N GLN A 419 -8.48 12.51 -14.12
CA GLN A 419 -8.23 12.30 -15.56
C GLN A 419 -7.53 10.96 -15.87
N ARG A 420 -7.20 10.15 -14.87
CA ARG A 420 -6.56 8.84 -15.03
C ARG A 420 -7.56 7.75 -15.44
N ALA A 421 -8.13 7.87 -16.64
CA ALA A 421 -9.26 7.03 -17.05
C ALA A 421 -9.05 6.30 -18.39
N ALA A 422 -7.91 6.40 -19.03
CA ALA A 422 -7.72 5.99 -20.41
C ALA A 422 -6.71 4.83 -20.58
N ASN A 423 -6.67 3.86 -19.64
CA ASN A 423 -5.89 2.65 -19.87
C ASN A 423 -6.58 1.77 -20.91
N VAL A 424 -5.79 1.32 -21.87
CA VAL A 424 -6.24 0.35 -22.90
C VAL A 424 -5.62 -1.03 -22.67
N GLY A 425 -4.73 -1.18 -21.69
CA GLY A 425 -3.93 -2.38 -21.49
C GLY A 425 -2.82 -2.54 -22.53
N GLY A 426 -2.25 -3.73 -22.64
CA GLY A 426 -1.16 -4.02 -23.60
C GLY A 426 0.22 -3.52 -23.17
N ASP A 427 0.35 -3.07 -21.93
CA ASP A 427 1.53 -2.41 -21.37
C ASP A 427 2.24 -3.23 -20.28
N ILE A 428 1.89 -4.52 -20.14
CA ILE A 428 2.51 -5.37 -19.13
C ILE A 428 3.90 -5.84 -19.57
N ASP A 429 4.89 -5.57 -18.77
CA ASP A 429 6.24 -6.09 -19.02
C ASP A 429 6.30 -7.61 -18.84
N PRO A 430 7.01 -8.34 -19.73
CA PRO A 430 7.10 -9.82 -19.66
C PRO A 430 7.63 -10.35 -18.33
N TRP A 431 8.47 -9.60 -17.62
CA TRP A 431 9.02 -10.02 -16.34
C TRP A 431 7.97 -10.05 -15.20
N TYR A 432 6.80 -9.46 -15.39
CA TYR A 432 5.69 -9.60 -14.44
C TYR A 432 5.23 -11.05 -14.27
N LEU A 433 5.44 -11.93 -15.25
CA LEU A 433 5.14 -13.35 -15.11
C LEU A 433 5.92 -14.01 -13.97
N ILE A 434 7.10 -13.50 -13.64
CA ILE A 434 7.93 -14.01 -12.53
C ILE A 434 7.91 -13.10 -11.29
N LYS A 435 7.13 -12.02 -11.29
CA LYS A 435 7.06 -11.07 -10.18
C LYS A 435 6.86 -11.77 -8.82
N GLY A 436 6.01 -12.78 -8.75
CA GLY A 436 5.80 -13.58 -7.55
C GLY A 436 7.03 -14.35 -7.08
N LEU A 437 7.95 -14.74 -7.99
CA LEU A 437 9.23 -15.36 -7.63
C LEU A 437 10.19 -14.34 -7.01
N LEU A 438 10.05 -13.06 -7.38
CA LEU A 438 10.91 -11.98 -6.91
C LEU A 438 10.51 -11.49 -5.51
N SER A 439 9.26 -11.72 -5.08
CA SER A 439 8.70 -11.21 -3.82
C SER A 439 9.53 -11.60 -2.59
N VAL A 440 10.19 -12.75 -2.61
CA VAL A 440 11.13 -13.18 -1.55
C VAL A 440 12.27 -12.18 -1.31
N SER A 441 12.64 -11.41 -2.35
CA SER A 441 13.69 -10.39 -2.29
C SER A 441 13.12 -8.99 -2.22
N THR A 442 12.10 -8.67 -3.05
CA THR A 442 11.58 -7.33 -3.23
C THR A 442 10.75 -6.81 -2.06
N MET A 443 10.12 -7.68 -1.27
CA MET A 443 9.35 -7.25 -0.08
C MET A 443 10.19 -6.65 1.04
N TYR A 444 11.48 -6.96 1.11
CA TYR A 444 12.35 -6.56 2.21
C TYR A 444 13.23 -5.35 1.91
N GLN A 445 13.12 -4.80 0.71
CA GLN A 445 13.84 -3.61 0.27
C GLN A 445 12.98 -2.85 -0.73
N THR A 446 13.17 -1.53 -0.86
CA THR A 446 12.50 -0.75 -1.91
C THR A 446 13.13 -1.09 -3.26
N PRO A 447 12.43 -1.80 -4.16
CA PRO A 447 13.02 -2.19 -5.43
C PRO A 447 13.14 -0.96 -6.35
N PRO A 448 14.26 -0.81 -7.08
CA PRO A 448 14.35 0.23 -8.09
C PRO A 448 13.32 0.00 -9.21
N LEU A 449 12.79 1.06 -9.77
CA LEU A 449 11.82 1.07 -10.86
C LEU A 449 10.46 0.42 -10.54
N MET A 450 10.19 0.11 -9.30
CA MET A 450 8.88 -0.37 -8.84
C MET A 450 8.27 0.62 -7.86
N ASP A 451 6.95 0.77 -7.91
CA ASP A 451 6.23 1.35 -6.79
C ASP A 451 6.46 0.48 -5.54
N ALA A 452 6.69 1.11 -4.41
CA ALA A 452 6.96 0.41 -3.16
C ALA A 452 5.89 -0.66 -2.83
N SER A 453 4.62 -0.37 -3.13
CA SER A 453 3.51 -1.30 -2.90
C SER A 453 3.47 -2.46 -3.91
N ASP A 454 4.08 -2.31 -5.09
CA ASP A 454 4.13 -3.34 -6.12
C ASP A 454 5.19 -4.41 -5.87
N ALA A 455 5.98 -4.28 -4.82
CA ALA A 455 7.04 -5.23 -4.45
C ALA A 455 6.51 -6.65 -4.16
N GLY A 456 5.27 -6.78 -3.69
CA GLY A 456 4.62 -8.06 -3.41
C GLY A 456 3.76 -8.53 -4.57
N SER A 457 3.77 -9.84 -4.85
CA SER A 457 2.84 -10.49 -5.78
C SER A 457 2.52 -11.91 -5.33
N ASN A 458 1.48 -12.48 -5.93
CA ASN A 458 1.20 -13.91 -5.78
C ASN A 458 2.19 -14.74 -6.59
N LEU A 459 2.47 -15.95 -6.11
CA LEU A 459 3.21 -16.92 -6.90
C LEU A 459 2.30 -17.46 -8.01
N TRP A 460 2.64 -17.18 -9.27
CA TRP A 460 1.79 -17.49 -10.41
C TRP A 460 1.85 -18.98 -10.80
N LEU A 461 0.70 -19.64 -10.79
CA LEU A 461 0.54 -21.05 -11.15
C LEU A 461 -0.16 -21.23 -12.52
N PHE A 462 -0.23 -20.17 -13.34
CA PHE A 462 -1.03 -20.18 -14.57
C PHE A 462 -0.59 -21.24 -15.57
N ILE A 463 0.71 -21.41 -15.80
CA ILE A 463 1.21 -22.40 -16.78
C ILE A 463 0.82 -23.82 -16.40
N PRO A 464 1.12 -24.34 -15.20
CA PRO A 464 0.68 -25.67 -14.81
C PRO A 464 -0.84 -25.84 -14.79
N LEU A 465 -1.59 -24.80 -14.37
CA LEU A 465 -3.06 -24.85 -14.39
C LEU A 465 -3.62 -24.82 -15.81
N ALA A 466 -3.04 -24.03 -16.72
CA ALA A 466 -3.44 -24.00 -18.13
C ALA A 466 -3.19 -25.36 -18.81
N VAL A 467 -2.05 -26.00 -18.54
CA VAL A 467 -1.76 -27.34 -19.06
C VAL A 467 -2.74 -28.38 -18.52
N LEU A 468 -3.05 -28.35 -17.22
CA LEU A 468 -4.05 -29.24 -16.63
C LEU A 468 -5.44 -29.01 -17.24
N LEU A 469 -5.83 -27.75 -17.44
CA LEU A 469 -7.08 -27.41 -18.08
C LEU A 469 -7.13 -27.90 -19.53
N ALA A 470 -6.10 -27.61 -20.32
CA ALA A 470 -5.99 -28.04 -21.70
C ALA A 470 -6.04 -29.59 -21.83
N TRP A 471 -5.29 -30.29 -20.98
CA TRP A 471 -5.33 -31.73 -20.89
C TRP A 471 -6.73 -32.28 -20.65
N ARG A 472 -7.51 -31.69 -19.74
CA ARG A 472 -8.88 -32.09 -19.47
C ARG A 472 -9.80 -31.84 -20.66
N LEU A 473 -9.68 -30.68 -21.31
CA LEU A 473 -10.48 -30.34 -22.49
C LEU A 473 -10.19 -31.32 -23.66
N ILE A 474 -8.91 -31.59 -23.93
CA ILE A 474 -8.48 -32.54 -24.97
C ILE A 474 -8.98 -33.98 -24.69
N THR A 475 -8.91 -34.40 -23.43
CA THR A 475 -9.39 -35.73 -23.02
C THR A 475 -10.89 -35.78 -22.78
N ARG A 476 -11.63 -34.72 -23.15
CA ARG A 476 -13.09 -34.59 -23.01
C ARG A 476 -13.59 -34.78 -21.57
N ARG A 477 -12.76 -34.47 -20.57
CA ARG A 477 -13.14 -34.56 -19.15
C ARG A 477 -13.86 -33.28 -18.74
N ALA A 478 -14.95 -33.43 -18.00
CA ALA A 478 -15.74 -32.28 -17.60
C ALA A 478 -14.95 -31.31 -16.72
N VAL A 479 -14.82 -30.05 -17.15
CA VAL A 479 -14.26 -28.95 -16.36
C VAL A 479 -15.38 -28.29 -15.55
N GLY A 480 -16.63 -28.40 -15.98
CA GLY A 480 -17.80 -27.73 -15.41
C GLY A 480 -17.93 -26.28 -15.84
N ALA A 481 -19.12 -25.74 -15.77
CA ALA A 481 -19.40 -24.36 -16.18
C ALA A 481 -18.61 -23.33 -15.35
N LEU A 482 -18.46 -23.57 -14.05
CA LEU A 482 -17.70 -22.70 -13.16
C LEU A 482 -16.21 -22.65 -13.54
N GLY A 483 -15.59 -23.82 -13.78
CA GLY A 483 -14.19 -23.86 -14.20
C GLY A 483 -13.94 -23.20 -15.55
N LEU A 484 -14.89 -23.37 -16.50
CA LEU A 484 -14.82 -22.71 -17.80
C LEU A 484 -14.97 -21.18 -17.65
N ALA A 485 -15.90 -20.70 -16.82
CA ALA A 485 -16.09 -19.28 -16.59
C ALA A 485 -14.84 -18.60 -16.00
N VAL A 486 -14.19 -19.25 -15.02
CA VAL A 486 -12.93 -18.74 -14.43
C VAL A 486 -11.80 -18.77 -15.49
N ALA A 487 -11.73 -19.81 -16.30
CA ALA A 487 -10.72 -19.91 -17.37
C ALA A 487 -10.91 -18.84 -18.46
N LEU A 488 -12.16 -18.57 -18.86
CA LEU A 488 -12.49 -17.51 -19.81
C LEU A 488 -12.15 -16.12 -19.24
N TYR A 489 -12.43 -15.88 -17.95
CA TYR A 489 -11.97 -14.65 -17.29
C TYR A 489 -10.44 -14.51 -17.35
N LEU A 490 -9.69 -15.55 -17.00
CA LEU A 490 -8.23 -15.53 -17.07
C LEU A 490 -7.73 -15.23 -18.48
N LEU A 491 -8.33 -15.85 -19.49
CA LEU A 491 -7.99 -15.59 -20.88
C LEU A 491 -8.24 -14.12 -21.26
N ALA A 492 -9.41 -13.57 -20.90
CA ALA A 492 -9.75 -12.17 -21.16
C ALA A 492 -8.79 -11.21 -20.42
N ALA A 493 -8.43 -11.53 -19.17
CA ALA A 493 -7.47 -10.77 -18.39
C ALA A 493 -6.08 -10.76 -19.05
N PHE A 494 -5.59 -11.91 -19.51
CA PHE A 494 -4.32 -12.00 -20.25
C PHE A 494 -4.34 -11.25 -21.57
N ILE A 495 -5.45 -11.33 -22.33
CA ILE A 495 -5.62 -10.55 -23.58
C ILE A 495 -5.51 -9.06 -23.26
N TYR A 496 -6.21 -8.58 -22.20
CA TYR A 496 -6.12 -7.20 -21.78
C TYR A 496 -4.70 -6.79 -21.38
N MET A 497 -4.02 -7.60 -20.58
CA MET A 497 -2.69 -7.25 -20.07
C MET A 497 -1.62 -7.23 -21.18
N VAL A 498 -1.69 -8.18 -22.14
CA VAL A 498 -0.63 -8.38 -23.14
C VAL A 498 -0.91 -7.63 -24.45
N PHE A 499 -2.15 -7.61 -24.91
CA PHE A 499 -2.52 -7.04 -26.20
C PHE A 499 -3.32 -5.73 -26.07
N GLY A 500 -3.94 -5.51 -24.91
CA GLY A 500 -4.87 -4.41 -24.71
C GLY A 500 -6.23 -4.63 -25.40
N ILE A 501 -7.07 -3.61 -25.28
CA ILE A 501 -8.40 -3.57 -25.90
C ILE A 501 -8.66 -2.17 -26.48
N PRO A 502 -9.54 -2.04 -27.50
CA PRO A 502 -9.87 -0.73 -28.06
C PRO A 502 -10.42 0.24 -27.01
N GLU A 503 -10.04 1.51 -27.09
CA GLU A 503 -10.42 2.53 -26.11
C GLU A 503 -11.95 2.65 -25.89
N PRO A 504 -12.84 2.61 -26.91
CA PRO A 504 -14.27 2.63 -26.67
C PRO A 504 -14.75 1.46 -25.82
N LEU A 505 -14.18 0.27 -26.02
CA LEU A 505 -14.49 -0.92 -25.22
C LEU A 505 -13.94 -0.78 -23.79
N ALA A 506 -12.74 -0.26 -23.64
CA ALA A 506 -12.12 -0.02 -22.33
C ALA A 506 -12.98 0.95 -21.49
N ARG A 507 -13.48 2.03 -22.10
CA ARG A 507 -14.37 3.01 -21.45
C ARG A 507 -15.72 2.39 -21.09
N ALA A 508 -16.38 1.72 -22.04
CA ALA A 508 -17.71 1.14 -21.83
C ALA A 508 -17.72 0.03 -20.77
N SER A 509 -16.65 -0.77 -20.71
CA SER A 509 -16.48 -1.86 -19.76
C SER A 509 -15.86 -1.44 -18.42
N LEU A 510 -15.50 -0.17 -18.25
CA LEU A 510 -14.73 0.36 -17.12
C LEU A 510 -13.30 -0.21 -16.98
N TRP A 511 -12.85 -1.08 -17.90
CA TRP A 511 -11.48 -1.57 -17.90
C TRP A 511 -10.46 -0.45 -18.13
N GLY A 512 -10.86 0.66 -18.70
CA GLY A 512 -10.06 1.88 -18.78
C GLY A 512 -9.61 2.45 -17.42
N ARG A 513 -10.22 2.01 -16.32
CA ARG A 513 -9.84 2.33 -14.94
C ARG A 513 -8.90 1.30 -14.32
N VAL A 514 -8.60 0.19 -15.02
CA VAL A 514 -7.77 -0.91 -14.51
C VAL A 514 -6.34 -0.75 -15.01
N LEU A 515 -5.41 -0.63 -14.09
CA LEU A 515 -3.97 -0.70 -14.37
C LEU A 515 -3.57 -2.18 -14.49
N THR A 516 -2.83 -2.55 -15.51
CA THR A 516 -2.43 -3.95 -15.78
C THR A 516 -1.67 -4.57 -14.60
N TYR A 517 -0.78 -3.81 -13.97
CA TYR A 517 -0.03 -4.24 -12.79
C TYR A 517 -0.85 -4.27 -11.48
N ARG A 518 -2.13 -3.88 -11.49
CA ARG A 518 -3.08 -4.05 -10.37
C ARG A 518 -3.98 -5.28 -10.54
N MET A 519 -3.81 -6.06 -11.60
CA MET A 519 -4.57 -7.28 -11.84
C MET A 519 -4.27 -8.41 -10.85
N ASP A 520 -3.16 -8.35 -10.13
CA ASP A 520 -2.67 -9.37 -9.16
C ASP A 520 -3.75 -9.88 -8.20
N LEU A 521 -4.65 -9.00 -7.75
CA LEU A 521 -5.72 -9.39 -6.83
C LEU A 521 -6.72 -10.35 -7.46
N ALA A 522 -7.24 -10.00 -8.61
CA ALA A 522 -8.24 -10.80 -9.32
C ALA A 522 -7.62 -12.09 -9.89
N LEU A 523 -6.41 -12.01 -10.44
CA LEU A 523 -5.66 -13.14 -10.92
C LEU A 523 -5.30 -14.13 -9.80
N GLY A 524 -4.92 -13.61 -8.61
CA GLY A 524 -4.65 -14.44 -7.43
C GLY A 524 -5.87 -15.23 -6.98
N LEU A 525 -7.05 -14.61 -6.93
CA LEU A 525 -8.30 -15.31 -6.62
C LEU A 525 -8.64 -16.31 -7.72
N ALA A 526 -8.56 -15.92 -9.00
CA ALA A 526 -8.91 -16.79 -10.12
C ALA A 526 -8.06 -18.08 -10.16
N GLN A 527 -6.73 -17.99 -9.93
CA GLN A 527 -5.87 -19.17 -9.91
C GLN A 527 -6.19 -20.09 -8.73
N VAL A 528 -6.49 -19.54 -7.54
CA VAL A 528 -6.86 -20.34 -6.35
C VAL A 528 -8.19 -21.06 -6.58
N LEU A 529 -9.18 -20.39 -7.17
CA LEU A 529 -10.46 -21.00 -7.51
C LEU A 529 -10.28 -22.08 -8.59
N LEU A 530 -9.50 -21.79 -9.65
CA LEU A 530 -9.23 -22.78 -10.70
C LEU A 530 -8.49 -24.01 -10.15
N LEU A 531 -7.50 -23.80 -9.27
CA LEU A 531 -6.81 -24.88 -8.59
C LEU A 531 -7.78 -25.76 -7.78
N ALA A 532 -8.65 -25.15 -6.98
CA ALA A 532 -9.64 -25.89 -6.18
C ALA A 532 -10.61 -26.69 -7.06
N ILE A 533 -11.11 -26.09 -8.17
CA ILE A 533 -12.02 -26.74 -9.11
C ILE A 533 -11.32 -27.91 -9.86
N LEU A 534 -10.08 -27.69 -10.26
CA LEU A 534 -9.31 -28.73 -10.95
C LEU A 534 -8.92 -29.87 -10.01
N TRP A 535 -8.73 -29.61 -8.73
CA TRP A 535 -8.42 -30.65 -7.74
C TRP A 535 -9.57 -31.64 -7.57
N GLU A 536 -10.80 -31.17 -7.42
CA GLU A 536 -11.98 -32.01 -7.18
C GLU A 536 -12.13 -33.18 -8.19
N ARG A 537 -11.66 -33.02 -9.41
CA ARG A 537 -11.86 -33.95 -10.52
C ARG A 537 -10.56 -34.56 -11.05
N ALA A 538 -9.60 -34.80 -10.15
CA ALA A 538 -8.23 -35.13 -10.51
C ALA A 538 -8.08 -36.42 -11.31
N ALA A 539 -7.61 -36.30 -12.54
CA ALA A 539 -6.92 -37.35 -13.28
C ALA A 539 -5.67 -36.71 -13.88
N PRO A 540 -4.49 -37.03 -13.34
CA PRO A 540 -3.26 -36.40 -13.79
C PRO A 540 -2.94 -36.75 -15.24
N PRO A 541 -2.31 -35.83 -15.97
CA PRO A 541 -1.76 -36.12 -17.28
C PRO A 541 -0.61 -37.11 -17.15
N PRO A 542 -0.27 -37.85 -18.26
CA PRO A 542 0.89 -38.72 -18.27
C PRO A 542 2.19 -37.96 -18.03
N ARG A 543 3.21 -38.66 -17.55
CA ARG A 543 4.52 -38.08 -17.22
C ARG A 543 5.14 -37.17 -18.29
N PRO A 544 5.09 -37.52 -19.62
CA PRO A 544 5.63 -36.61 -20.65
C PRO A 544 4.95 -35.24 -20.69
N VAL A 545 3.61 -35.20 -20.50
CA VAL A 545 2.85 -33.93 -20.49
C VAL A 545 3.21 -33.11 -19.25
N ALA A 546 3.38 -33.77 -18.10
CA ALA A 546 3.83 -33.08 -16.88
C ALA A 546 5.26 -32.51 -17.04
N ALA A 547 6.17 -33.28 -17.66
CA ALA A 547 7.52 -32.81 -17.95
C ALA A 547 7.51 -31.67 -18.97
N ALA A 548 6.69 -31.74 -20.03
CA ALA A 548 6.54 -30.65 -20.99
C ALA A 548 5.99 -29.37 -20.33
N ALA A 549 5.02 -29.47 -19.41
CA ALA A 549 4.50 -28.35 -18.64
C ALA A 549 5.57 -27.68 -17.76
N LEU A 550 6.38 -28.50 -17.08
CA LEU A 550 7.49 -28.01 -16.28
C LEU A 550 8.54 -27.30 -17.15
N MET A 551 8.91 -27.91 -18.29
CA MET A 551 9.85 -27.29 -19.23
C MET A 551 9.32 -25.96 -19.79
N LEU A 552 8.05 -25.91 -20.18
CA LEU A 552 7.41 -24.68 -20.65
C LEU A 552 7.44 -23.61 -19.55
N ALA A 553 7.13 -23.97 -18.32
CA ALA A 553 7.16 -23.08 -17.17
C ALA A 553 8.57 -22.53 -16.91
N LEU A 554 9.60 -23.40 -16.94
CA LEU A 554 11.00 -22.98 -16.75
C LEU A 554 11.52 -22.09 -17.90
N VAL A 555 11.14 -22.41 -19.15
CA VAL A 555 11.48 -21.57 -20.32
C VAL A 555 10.83 -20.21 -20.21
N ALA A 556 9.55 -20.14 -19.84
CA ALA A 556 8.84 -18.89 -19.65
C ALA A 556 9.47 -18.06 -18.50
N ALA A 557 9.85 -18.70 -17.39
CA ALA A 557 10.53 -18.03 -16.29
C ALA A 557 11.92 -17.48 -16.72
N LEU A 558 12.70 -18.28 -17.45
CA LEU A 558 14.01 -17.85 -17.95
C LEU A 558 13.89 -16.69 -18.96
N TRP A 559 12.89 -16.79 -19.85
CA TRP A 559 12.61 -15.70 -20.79
C TRP A 559 12.22 -14.41 -20.07
N SER A 560 11.29 -14.48 -19.11
CA SER A 560 10.87 -13.36 -18.30
C SER A 560 12.03 -12.78 -17.48
N TRP A 561 12.90 -13.64 -16.93
CA TRP A 561 14.10 -13.23 -16.21
C TRP A 561 15.05 -12.38 -17.09
N ARG A 562 15.20 -12.74 -18.37
CA ARG A 562 16.03 -11.98 -19.31
C ARG A 562 15.46 -10.60 -19.64
N GLN A 563 14.17 -10.37 -19.40
CA GLN A 563 13.52 -9.08 -19.61
C GLN A 563 13.57 -8.18 -18.37
N LEU A 564 14.18 -8.62 -17.26
CA LEU A 564 14.31 -7.80 -16.07
C LEU A 564 15.15 -6.56 -16.34
N PRO A 565 14.67 -5.36 -15.94
CA PRO A 565 15.48 -4.17 -15.97
C PRO A 565 16.76 -4.34 -15.13
N VAL A 566 17.90 -3.90 -15.66
CA VAL A 566 19.22 -4.07 -15.02
C VAL A 566 19.25 -3.56 -13.57
N PRO A 567 18.69 -2.37 -13.24
CA PRO A 567 18.69 -1.89 -11.87
C PRO A 567 17.92 -2.82 -10.91
N LEU A 568 16.78 -3.37 -11.38
CA LEU A 568 15.99 -4.31 -10.60
C LEU A 568 16.74 -5.65 -10.42
N ALA A 569 17.30 -6.20 -11.49
CA ALA A 569 18.08 -7.43 -11.43
C ALA A 569 19.27 -7.33 -10.48
N GLY A 570 19.95 -6.18 -10.46
CA GLY A 570 21.08 -5.90 -9.55
C GLY A 570 20.69 -5.76 -8.06
N ALA A 571 19.41 -5.48 -7.78
CA ALA A 571 18.91 -5.35 -6.41
C ALA A 571 18.41 -6.70 -5.84
N LEU A 572 18.28 -7.75 -6.64
CA LEU A 572 17.75 -9.05 -6.20
C LEU A 572 18.84 -9.91 -5.56
N SER A 573 18.43 -10.73 -4.58
CA SER A 573 19.27 -11.82 -4.05
C SER A 573 19.18 -13.04 -4.97
N PRO A 574 20.27 -13.41 -5.69
CA PRO A 574 20.22 -14.56 -6.60
C PRO A 574 19.85 -15.87 -5.91
N ALA A 575 20.35 -16.09 -4.69
CA ALA A 575 20.05 -17.30 -3.91
C ALA A 575 18.57 -17.38 -3.53
N ALA A 576 17.97 -16.26 -3.10
CA ALA A 576 16.57 -16.19 -2.74
C ALA A 576 15.66 -16.46 -3.95
N VAL A 577 16.00 -15.88 -5.11
CA VAL A 577 15.24 -16.09 -6.35
C VAL A 577 15.42 -17.53 -6.86
N ALA A 578 16.61 -18.09 -6.78
CA ALA A 578 16.84 -19.51 -7.14
C ALA A 578 16.01 -20.46 -6.26
N LEU A 579 15.97 -20.22 -4.94
CA LEU A 579 15.13 -20.98 -4.01
C LEU A 579 13.63 -20.84 -4.36
N SER A 580 13.17 -19.63 -4.63
CA SER A 580 11.79 -19.37 -5.05
C SER A 580 11.44 -20.11 -6.36
N THR A 581 12.36 -20.07 -7.33
CA THR A 581 12.20 -20.78 -8.60
C THR A 581 12.15 -22.30 -8.41
N LEU A 582 12.97 -22.87 -7.51
CA LEU A 582 12.91 -24.28 -7.15
C LEU A 582 11.55 -24.65 -6.54
N VAL A 583 11.06 -23.87 -5.59
CA VAL A 583 9.74 -24.08 -4.97
C VAL A 583 8.65 -24.05 -6.05
N TRP A 584 8.69 -23.08 -6.94
CA TRP A 584 7.74 -22.97 -8.04
C TRP A 584 7.80 -24.15 -9.02
N ALA A 585 9.00 -24.62 -9.36
CA ALA A 585 9.18 -25.81 -10.19
C ALA A 585 8.60 -27.07 -9.53
N LEU A 586 8.79 -27.23 -8.22
CA LEU A 586 8.18 -28.32 -7.44
C LEU A 586 6.65 -28.23 -7.43
N LEU A 587 6.10 -27.02 -7.27
CA LEU A 587 4.66 -26.78 -7.37
C LEU A 587 4.11 -27.15 -8.75
N ALA A 588 4.76 -26.67 -9.82
CA ALA A 588 4.37 -27.01 -11.20
C ALA A 588 4.41 -28.52 -11.44
N TRP A 589 5.45 -29.20 -10.96
CA TRP A 589 5.59 -30.65 -11.05
C TRP A 589 4.48 -31.39 -10.30
N TRP A 590 4.25 -31.05 -9.01
CA TRP A 590 3.24 -31.73 -8.21
C TRP A 590 1.82 -31.50 -8.72
N LEU A 591 1.49 -30.28 -9.16
CA LEU A 591 0.18 -29.96 -9.74
C LEU A 591 -0.07 -30.78 -10.99
N THR A 592 0.89 -30.85 -11.91
CA THR A 592 0.74 -31.62 -13.14
C THR A 592 0.79 -33.14 -12.92
N ARG A 593 1.30 -33.60 -11.78
CA ARG A 593 1.24 -34.99 -11.33
C ARG A 593 -0.04 -35.35 -10.57
N GLY A 594 -0.93 -34.39 -10.32
CA GLY A 594 -2.14 -34.60 -9.53
C GLY A 594 -1.91 -34.64 -8.01
N GLU A 595 -0.73 -34.29 -7.56
CA GLU A 595 -0.37 -34.26 -6.13
C GLU A 595 -0.81 -32.91 -5.47
N PHE A 596 -2.08 -32.59 -5.66
CA PHE A 596 -2.63 -31.29 -5.27
C PHE A 596 -2.48 -30.97 -3.77
N ALA A 597 -2.59 -31.98 -2.90
CA ALA A 597 -2.44 -31.76 -1.45
C ALA A 597 -1.03 -31.29 -1.08
N ARG A 598 0.00 -31.91 -1.67
CA ARG A 598 1.40 -31.50 -1.46
C ARG A 598 1.67 -30.12 -2.04
N ALA A 599 1.17 -29.89 -3.27
CA ALA A 599 1.30 -28.59 -3.91
C ALA A 599 0.63 -27.48 -3.10
N THR A 600 -0.59 -27.68 -2.63
CA THR A 600 -1.29 -26.70 -1.80
C THR A 600 -0.58 -26.46 -0.47
N ALA A 601 -0.09 -27.49 0.19
CA ALA A 601 0.66 -27.35 1.43
C ALA A 601 1.94 -26.52 1.20
N LEU A 602 2.73 -26.85 0.18
CA LEU A 602 3.95 -26.08 -0.16
C LEU A 602 3.62 -24.64 -0.56
N PHE A 603 2.61 -24.44 -1.41
CA PHE A 603 2.17 -23.11 -1.83
C PHE A 603 1.79 -22.23 -0.63
N THR A 604 0.99 -22.79 0.30
CA THR A 604 0.58 -22.06 1.50
C THR A 604 1.76 -21.76 2.42
N VAL A 605 2.59 -22.76 2.74
CA VAL A 605 3.76 -22.60 3.60
C VAL A 605 4.72 -21.56 3.01
N TRP A 606 5.01 -21.65 1.71
CA TRP A 606 5.90 -20.71 1.03
C TRP A 606 5.36 -19.28 1.06
N THR A 607 4.08 -19.11 0.72
CA THR A 607 3.43 -17.80 0.73
C THR A 607 3.46 -17.17 2.13
N LEU A 608 3.10 -17.94 3.16
CA LEU A 608 3.12 -17.45 4.54
C LEU A 608 4.54 -17.19 5.05
N ALA A 609 5.52 -18.02 4.68
CA ALA A 609 6.92 -17.84 5.06
C ALA A 609 7.53 -16.54 4.51
N ILE A 610 7.10 -16.09 3.33
CA ILE A 610 7.54 -14.82 2.75
C ILE A 610 6.75 -13.65 3.36
N ALA A 611 5.43 -13.79 3.49
CA ALA A 611 4.55 -12.68 3.81
C ALA A 611 4.47 -12.36 5.32
N LEU A 612 4.36 -13.35 6.19
CA LEU A 612 4.19 -13.13 7.63
C LEU A 612 5.36 -12.40 8.29
N PRO A 613 6.64 -12.72 8.00
CA PRO A 613 7.77 -11.98 8.56
C PRO A 613 7.85 -10.52 8.09
N PHE A 614 7.20 -10.19 6.97
CA PHE A 614 7.08 -8.82 6.48
C PHE A 614 6.19 -7.96 7.38
N GLN A 615 5.16 -8.55 8.00
CA GLN A 615 4.22 -7.86 8.88
C GLN A 615 4.81 -7.74 10.29
N PRO A 616 5.14 -6.53 10.79
CA PRO A 616 5.64 -6.39 12.14
C PRO A 616 4.51 -6.59 13.16
N LEU A 617 4.87 -6.99 14.38
CA LEU A 617 4.01 -6.89 15.54
C LEU A 617 4.42 -5.66 16.34
N VAL A 618 3.54 -4.67 16.37
CA VAL A 618 3.78 -3.33 16.92
C VAL A 618 2.72 -3.02 17.95
N GLY A 619 3.11 -2.55 19.11
CA GLY A 619 2.17 -2.00 20.10
C GLY A 619 1.58 -0.68 19.58
N ALA A 620 0.26 -0.56 19.64
CA ALA A 620 -0.40 0.69 19.28
C ALA A 620 -0.23 1.75 20.39
N PRO A 621 -0.15 3.04 20.04
CA PRO A 621 -0.04 4.11 21.02
C PRO A 621 -1.32 4.18 21.88
N GLN A 622 -1.15 4.42 23.18
CA GLN A 622 -2.26 4.66 24.11
C GLN A 622 -2.93 6.02 23.84
N ALA A 623 -2.10 7.02 23.57
CA ALA A 623 -2.52 8.37 23.16
C ALA A 623 -1.37 9.02 22.38
N LEU A 624 -1.71 10.01 21.58
CA LEU A 624 -0.77 10.95 20.98
C LEU A 624 -1.08 12.35 21.52
N THR A 625 -0.09 13.02 22.11
CA THR A 625 -0.24 14.35 22.68
C THR A 625 0.85 15.28 22.13
N LEU A 626 0.58 16.58 22.12
CA LEU A 626 1.61 17.57 21.80
C LEU A 626 2.77 17.48 22.79
N ALA A 627 3.97 17.74 22.31
CA ALA A 627 5.10 17.99 23.19
C ALA A 627 4.76 19.13 24.15
N PRO A 628 5.08 19.02 25.48
CA PRO A 628 4.64 20.01 26.48
C PRO A 628 4.97 21.45 26.14
N ALA A 629 6.15 21.70 25.59
CA ALA A 629 6.56 23.04 25.16
C ALA A 629 5.72 23.60 24.02
N LEU A 630 5.24 22.76 23.09
CA LEU A 630 4.29 23.18 22.05
C LEU A 630 2.88 23.36 22.61
N ALA A 631 2.44 22.45 23.47
CA ALA A 631 1.11 22.51 24.09
C ALA A 631 0.91 23.81 24.89
N ALA A 632 1.97 24.34 25.52
CA ALA A 632 1.92 25.58 26.28
C ALA A 632 1.73 26.84 25.41
N HIS A 633 2.05 26.77 24.10
CA HIS A 633 2.05 27.93 23.20
C HIS A 633 1.09 27.79 22.01
N LEU A 634 0.43 26.64 21.87
CA LEU A 634 -0.57 26.42 20.83
C LEU A 634 -1.98 26.36 21.46
N PRO A 635 -2.69 27.51 21.57
CA PRO A 635 -4.03 27.52 22.11
C PRO A 635 -5.00 26.66 21.24
N PRO A 636 -6.09 26.15 21.81
CA PRO A 636 -7.12 25.42 21.09
C PRO A 636 -7.60 26.21 19.86
N GLY A 637 -7.74 25.54 18.72
CA GLY A 637 -8.13 26.16 17.46
C GLY A 637 -6.97 26.77 16.65
N SER A 638 -5.73 26.72 17.15
CA SER A 638 -4.56 27.09 16.36
C SER A 638 -4.40 26.24 15.12
N ARG A 639 -4.03 26.90 14.01
CA ARG A 639 -3.65 26.21 12.77
C ARG A 639 -2.19 26.48 12.46
N VAL A 640 -1.43 25.43 12.21
CA VAL A 640 0.01 25.46 12.03
C VAL A 640 0.39 25.24 10.57
N ALA A 641 1.20 26.13 10.01
CA ALA A 641 1.90 25.89 8.75
C ALA A 641 3.26 25.22 9.08
N VAL A 642 3.50 24.03 8.57
CA VAL A 642 4.69 23.24 8.87
C VAL A 642 5.73 23.38 7.76
N LEU A 643 6.86 23.99 8.07
CA LEU A 643 8.01 24.20 7.17
C LEU A 643 9.17 23.25 7.44
N GLY A 644 9.12 22.54 8.55
CA GLY A 644 10.18 21.62 8.95
C GLY A 644 10.01 20.20 8.42
N ASP A 645 10.17 19.24 9.32
CA ASP A 645 9.96 17.82 8.96
C ASP A 645 8.50 17.56 8.56
N ARG A 646 8.29 17.01 7.36
CA ARG A 646 6.95 16.69 6.86
C ARG A 646 6.14 15.77 7.78
N ARG A 647 6.80 14.95 8.61
CA ARG A 647 6.14 14.07 9.57
C ARG A 647 5.33 14.86 10.61
N TRP A 648 5.75 16.08 10.92
CA TRP A 648 5.01 16.94 11.87
C TRP A 648 3.63 17.30 11.35
N SER A 649 3.50 17.60 10.04
CA SER A 649 2.19 17.90 9.43
C SER A 649 1.23 16.69 9.42
N LEU A 650 1.77 15.46 9.49
CA LEU A 650 0.98 14.25 9.57
C LEU A 650 0.61 13.88 11.02
N LEU A 651 1.44 14.26 11.99
CA LEU A 651 1.26 13.91 13.40
C LEU A 651 0.46 14.96 14.20
N LEU A 652 0.61 16.24 13.90
CA LEU A 652 -0.11 17.30 14.61
C LEU A 652 -1.64 17.11 14.57
N PRO A 653 -2.29 16.74 13.44
CA PRO A 653 -3.72 16.45 13.43
C PRO A 653 -4.14 15.30 14.34
N ALA A 654 -3.24 14.33 14.58
CA ALA A 654 -3.48 13.23 15.50
C ALA A 654 -3.49 13.63 16.98
N THR A 655 -3.09 14.87 17.29
CA THR A 655 -3.19 15.48 18.62
C THR A 655 -4.36 16.47 18.74
N GLY A 656 -5.16 16.65 17.69
CA GLY A 656 -6.22 17.66 17.62
C GLY A 656 -5.79 19.02 17.08
N THR A 657 -4.51 19.21 16.76
CA THR A 657 -3.99 20.47 16.23
C THR A 657 -4.23 20.57 14.72
N ALA A 658 -4.81 21.68 14.27
CA ALA A 658 -5.04 21.90 12.86
C ALA A 658 -3.73 22.25 12.11
N VAL A 659 -3.59 21.78 10.88
CA VAL A 659 -2.46 22.10 9.99
C VAL A 659 -2.93 22.66 8.65
N VAL A 660 -2.07 23.40 7.98
CA VAL A 660 -2.31 23.90 6.62
C VAL A 660 -1.97 22.83 5.60
N ASN A 661 -0.76 22.29 5.70
CA ASN A 661 -0.19 21.34 4.75
C ASN A 661 -0.36 19.91 5.27
N ALA A 662 -1.39 19.25 4.74
CA ALA A 662 -1.71 17.86 5.00
C ALA A 662 -1.67 17.06 3.68
N VAL A 663 -2.10 15.80 3.75
CA VAL A 663 -2.46 15.02 2.55
C VAL A 663 -3.92 15.34 2.22
N HIS A 664 -4.17 15.82 1.01
CA HIS A 664 -5.49 16.23 0.55
C HIS A 664 -6.00 15.30 -0.57
N TYR A 665 -7.15 14.67 -0.35
CA TYR A 665 -7.82 13.86 -1.37
C TYR A 665 -8.50 14.71 -2.46
N ALA A 666 -9.01 15.87 -2.07
CA ALA A 666 -9.46 16.91 -2.98
C ALA A 666 -8.59 18.17 -2.78
N PRO A 667 -8.34 18.98 -3.81
CA PRO A 667 -7.57 20.21 -3.68
C PRO A 667 -8.15 21.13 -2.61
N PRO A 668 -7.31 21.71 -1.71
CA PRO A 668 -7.77 22.67 -0.70
C PRO A 668 -8.13 24.01 -1.35
N ALA A 669 -9.34 24.10 -1.90
CA ALA A 669 -9.81 25.23 -2.70
C ALA A 669 -9.71 26.59 -1.98
N MET A 670 -9.86 26.63 -0.65
CA MET A 670 -9.73 27.87 0.12
C MET A 670 -8.29 28.42 0.12
N LEU A 671 -7.30 27.53 0.09
CA LEU A 671 -5.89 27.91 0.00
C LEU A 671 -5.56 28.43 -1.41
N TRP A 672 -5.97 27.65 -2.44
CA TRP A 672 -5.62 27.97 -3.82
C TRP A 672 -6.28 29.24 -4.33
N ARG A 673 -7.53 29.52 -3.96
CA ARG A 673 -8.19 30.80 -4.29
C ARG A 673 -7.46 32.04 -3.77
N ARG A 674 -6.60 31.91 -2.76
CA ARG A 674 -5.77 33.01 -2.24
C ARG A 674 -4.42 33.10 -2.92
N LEU A 675 -3.81 31.95 -3.23
CA LEU A 675 -2.48 31.89 -3.83
C LEU A 675 -2.53 31.94 -5.36
N ASP A 676 -3.62 31.50 -5.98
CA ASP A 676 -3.81 31.50 -7.43
C ASP A 676 -5.26 31.93 -7.77
N PRO A 677 -5.63 33.19 -7.49
CA PRO A 677 -7.00 33.66 -7.68
C PRO A 677 -7.49 33.62 -9.12
N ASP A 678 -6.57 33.69 -10.09
CA ASP A 678 -6.84 33.64 -11.52
C ASP A 678 -6.77 32.23 -12.11
N ASP A 679 -6.56 31.19 -11.29
CA ASP A 679 -6.41 29.77 -11.68
C ASP A 679 -5.32 29.52 -12.76
N ARG A 680 -4.27 30.35 -12.78
CA ARG A 680 -3.19 30.25 -13.78
C ARG A 680 -2.34 28.99 -13.60
N GLN A 681 -2.29 28.43 -12.39
CA GLN A 681 -1.52 27.25 -12.03
C GLN A 681 -2.41 26.05 -11.67
N GLN A 682 -3.66 26.01 -12.16
CA GLN A 682 -4.60 24.94 -11.90
C GLN A 682 -4.03 23.56 -12.25
N ALA A 683 -3.24 23.44 -13.32
CA ALA A 683 -2.58 22.20 -13.72
C ALA A 683 -1.60 21.69 -12.64
N VAL A 684 -1.05 22.58 -11.80
CA VAL A 684 -0.14 22.22 -10.72
C VAL A 684 -0.91 21.80 -9.46
N HIS A 685 -1.89 22.57 -9.02
CA HIS A 685 -2.52 22.36 -7.71
C HIS A 685 -3.86 21.59 -7.76
N ASN A 686 -4.49 21.43 -8.93
CA ASN A 686 -5.76 20.70 -9.03
C ASN A 686 -5.56 19.18 -9.08
N ARG A 687 -5.13 18.60 -7.95
CA ARG A 687 -4.87 17.16 -7.82
C ARG A 687 -4.99 16.66 -6.38
N TYR A 688 -5.09 15.34 -6.21
CA TYR A 688 -4.70 14.71 -4.96
C TYR A 688 -3.27 15.14 -4.64
N GLN A 689 -3.01 15.54 -3.41
CA GLN A 689 -1.73 16.14 -3.13
C GLN A 689 -1.25 15.90 -1.70
N ARG A 690 0.01 15.55 -1.61
CA ARG A 690 0.85 15.74 -0.44
C ARG A 690 1.36 17.17 -0.53
N LEU A 691 0.78 18.09 0.23
CA LEU A 691 1.15 19.50 0.21
C LEU A 691 2.41 19.71 1.06
N LEU A 692 3.48 20.18 0.43
CA LEU A 692 4.73 20.48 1.10
C LEU A 692 5.00 21.99 1.03
N LEU A 693 5.45 22.55 2.15
CA LEU A 693 5.93 23.93 2.24
C LEU A 693 7.46 23.88 2.35
N ARG A 694 8.15 24.64 1.50
CA ARG A 694 9.60 24.78 1.51
C ARG A 694 10.02 26.23 1.57
N LEU A 695 11.13 26.51 2.24
CA LEU A 695 11.74 27.83 2.24
C LEU A 695 12.87 27.88 1.23
N GLN A 696 12.88 28.96 0.43
CA GLN A 696 13.97 29.27 -0.49
C GLN A 696 13.95 30.76 -0.80
N THR A 697 15.08 31.44 -0.70
CA THR A 697 15.21 32.82 -1.16
C THR A 697 15.01 32.84 -2.67
N LEU A 698 14.00 33.56 -3.13
CA LEU A 698 13.67 33.74 -4.55
C LEU A 698 14.31 35.01 -5.08
N THR A 699 14.46 35.13 -6.40
CA THR A 699 15.00 36.34 -7.01
C THR A 699 14.11 37.55 -6.70
N PRO A 700 14.66 38.75 -6.53
CA PRO A 700 13.87 39.92 -6.17
C PRO A 700 12.71 40.23 -7.11
N ASP A 701 12.88 39.94 -8.41
CA ASP A 701 11.88 40.19 -9.45
C ASP A 701 10.80 39.07 -9.54
N ALA A 702 11.01 37.94 -8.88
CA ALA A 702 10.04 36.84 -8.85
C ALA A 702 8.96 37.10 -7.78
N PRO A 703 7.77 36.49 -7.94
CA PRO A 703 6.78 36.42 -6.87
C PRO A 703 7.36 35.84 -5.59
N PRO A 704 6.82 36.20 -4.40
CA PRO A 704 7.36 35.72 -3.12
C PRO A 704 7.10 34.22 -2.85
N TYR A 705 6.52 33.51 -3.79
CA TYR A 705 6.32 32.05 -3.75
C TYR A 705 6.27 31.46 -5.16
N GLU A 706 6.53 30.17 -5.24
CA GLU A 706 6.47 29.36 -6.46
C GLU A 706 5.72 28.07 -6.16
N MET A 707 4.86 27.60 -7.10
CA MET A 707 4.14 26.32 -7.01
C MET A 707 4.67 25.35 -8.04
N THR A 708 5.04 24.16 -7.61
CA THR A 708 5.51 23.08 -8.48
C THR A 708 4.87 21.74 -8.11
N SER A 709 4.83 20.83 -9.07
CA SER A 709 4.38 19.46 -8.85
C SER A 709 5.44 18.48 -9.40
N PRO A 710 6.46 18.17 -8.58
CA PRO A 710 7.55 17.27 -9.01
C PRO A 710 7.10 15.82 -9.18
N ARG A 711 5.97 15.44 -8.55
CA ARG A 711 5.32 14.13 -8.68
C ARG A 711 3.83 14.32 -8.90
N LEU A 712 3.19 13.29 -9.46
CA LEU A 712 1.74 13.32 -9.73
C LEU A 712 0.88 13.57 -8.49
N ASP A 713 1.35 13.16 -7.33
CA ASP A 713 0.67 13.19 -6.03
C ASP A 713 1.29 14.20 -5.04
N GLU A 714 2.14 15.10 -5.51
CA GLU A 714 2.86 16.05 -4.66
C GLU A 714 2.73 17.47 -5.20
N VAL A 715 2.43 18.41 -4.33
CA VAL A 715 2.47 19.85 -4.59
C VAL A 715 3.44 20.49 -3.62
N VAL A 716 4.42 21.18 -4.15
CA VAL A 716 5.42 21.93 -3.37
C VAL A 716 5.16 23.40 -3.54
N LEU A 717 4.91 24.09 -2.44
CA LEU A 717 4.84 25.54 -2.34
C LEU A 717 6.17 26.04 -1.76
N THR A 718 7.00 26.61 -2.62
CA THR A 718 8.27 27.22 -2.24
C THR A 718 8.02 28.67 -1.87
N LEU A 719 8.40 29.06 -0.66
CA LEU A 719 8.13 30.36 -0.06
C LEU A 719 9.43 31.13 0.13
N ASP A 720 9.44 32.40 -0.25
CA ASP A 720 10.54 33.32 0.12
C ASP A 720 10.39 33.68 1.61
N PRO A 721 11.33 33.30 2.48
CA PRO A 721 11.16 33.45 3.92
C PRO A 721 11.01 34.89 4.38
N ALA A 722 11.62 35.86 3.69
CA ALA A 722 11.59 37.25 4.05
C ALA A 722 10.39 38.02 3.47
N ARG A 723 9.94 37.65 2.25
CA ARG A 723 8.94 38.42 1.49
C ARG A 723 7.54 37.82 1.51
N PHE A 724 7.42 36.49 1.79
CA PHE A 724 6.11 35.81 1.72
C PHE A 724 5.21 36.28 2.88
N ASP A 725 3.96 36.63 2.56
CA ASP A 725 2.93 36.88 3.55
C ASP A 725 2.30 35.59 4.05
N PHE A 726 2.78 35.05 5.17
CA PHE A 726 2.31 33.81 5.78
C PHE A 726 0.81 33.82 6.17
N ARG A 727 0.17 35.01 6.26
CA ARG A 727 -1.28 35.13 6.51
C ARG A 727 -2.12 34.54 5.37
N LEU A 728 -1.56 34.50 4.16
CA LEU A 728 -2.21 33.84 3.02
C LEU A 728 -2.47 32.35 3.25
N LEU A 729 -1.68 31.70 4.10
CA LEU A 729 -1.84 30.29 4.46
C LEU A 729 -2.99 30.04 5.43
N GLN A 730 -3.63 31.08 5.99
CA GLN A 730 -4.64 30.97 7.05
C GLN A 730 -4.15 30.21 8.29
N ALA A 731 -2.87 30.32 8.58
CA ALA A 731 -2.25 29.79 9.78
C ALA A 731 -2.25 30.86 10.89
N SER A 732 -2.26 30.43 12.13
CA SER A 732 -1.96 31.28 13.30
C SER A 732 -0.48 31.19 13.68
N HIS A 733 0.16 30.06 13.36
CA HIS A 733 1.55 29.79 13.69
C HIS A 733 2.28 29.11 12.52
N VAL A 734 3.60 29.29 12.54
CA VAL A 734 4.53 28.59 11.63
C VAL A 734 5.47 27.75 12.48
N LEU A 735 5.62 26.49 12.11
CA LEU A 735 6.53 25.55 12.75
C LEU A 735 7.66 25.22 11.80
N ALA A 736 8.88 25.57 12.12
CA ALA A 736 10.05 25.47 11.27
C ALA A 736 11.21 24.72 11.96
N ALA A 737 12.19 24.28 11.18
CA ALA A 737 13.42 23.74 11.74
C ALA A 737 14.32 24.87 12.27
N PRO A 738 15.17 24.63 13.31
CA PRO A 738 16.05 25.66 13.87
C PRO A 738 17.00 26.30 12.85
N GLN A 739 17.40 25.58 11.84
CA GLN A 739 18.25 26.04 10.74
C GLN A 739 17.60 27.14 9.88
N ASP A 740 16.26 27.20 9.85
CA ASP A 740 15.49 28.17 9.08
C ASP A 740 15.31 29.50 9.84
N THR A 741 15.69 29.55 11.11
CA THR A 741 15.52 30.73 11.99
C THR A 741 16.10 32.01 11.39
N PRO A 742 17.35 32.06 10.88
CA PRO A 742 17.91 33.33 10.38
C PRO A 742 17.12 33.91 9.21
N ALA A 743 16.57 33.01 8.36
CA ALA A 743 15.78 33.44 7.19
C ALA A 743 14.39 33.93 7.59
N LEU A 744 13.74 33.32 8.57
CA LEU A 744 12.40 33.67 9.05
C LEU A 744 12.40 34.93 9.95
N GLN A 745 13.50 35.19 10.66
CA GLN A 745 13.66 36.43 11.46
C GLN A 745 13.56 37.72 10.64
N ALA A 746 13.89 37.65 9.35
CA ALA A 746 13.76 38.75 8.42
C ALA A 746 12.31 39.06 8.02
N ASN A 747 11.36 38.21 8.31
CA ASN A 747 9.96 38.37 7.93
C ASN A 747 9.20 39.19 8.98
N PRO A 748 8.64 40.39 8.64
CA PRO A 748 8.00 41.29 9.60
C PRO A 748 6.67 40.71 10.15
N ALA A 749 6.06 39.71 9.51
CA ALA A 749 4.81 39.13 9.96
C ALA A 749 5.03 38.00 10.99
N LEU A 750 6.28 37.59 11.26
CA LEU A 750 6.63 36.47 12.12
C LEU A 750 7.37 36.94 13.39
N ARG A 751 6.95 36.42 14.53
CA ARG A 751 7.68 36.57 15.80
C ARG A 751 7.96 35.20 16.39
N GLU A 752 9.22 34.94 16.73
CA GLU A 752 9.59 33.71 17.45
C GLU A 752 8.88 33.70 18.82
N GLU A 753 8.15 32.66 19.11
CA GLU A 753 7.37 32.49 20.33
C GLU A 753 8.06 31.53 21.30
N THR A 754 8.50 30.39 20.79
CA THR A 754 9.22 29.38 21.58
C THR A 754 10.02 28.47 20.68
N ARG A 755 11.02 27.78 21.29
CA ARG A 755 11.83 26.80 20.56
C ARG A 755 12.08 25.53 21.37
N GLY A 756 12.12 24.41 20.65
CA GLY A 756 12.62 23.14 21.12
C GLY A 756 13.99 22.81 20.52
N ALA A 757 14.51 21.63 20.82
CA ALA A 757 15.80 21.19 20.29
C ALA A 757 15.79 21.00 18.75
N GLN A 758 14.65 20.64 18.17
CA GLN A 758 14.52 20.31 16.75
C GLN A 758 13.53 21.20 15.99
N TRP A 759 12.83 22.12 16.66
CA TRP A 759 11.81 22.97 16.07
C TRP A 759 11.78 24.38 16.70
N VAL A 760 11.26 25.33 15.95
CA VAL A 760 10.96 26.69 16.39
C VAL A 760 9.53 27.03 16.00
N LEU A 761 8.77 27.56 16.96
CA LEU A 761 7.40 28.04 16.76
C LEU A 761 7.40 29.54 16.58
N TRP A 762 6.74 30.01 15.54
CA TRP A 762 6.57 31.42 15.20
C TRP A 762 5.09 31.77 15.26
N ALA A 763 4.75 32.85 15.96
CA ALA A 763 3.40 33.44 15.90
C ALA A 763 3.30 34.36 14.69
N LEU A 764 2.13 34.38 14.05
CA LEU A 764 1.75 35.36 13.02
C LEU A 764 1.08 36.55 13.65
N HIS A 765 1.48 37.76 13.22
CA HIS A 765 0.95 39.06 13.71
C HIS A 765 -0.07 39.66 12.73
#